data_cf49e89b91cf5434a180d5f13227dad8
#
_entry.id   cf49e89b91cf5434a180d5f13227dad8
#
_cell.length_a   1.000
_cell.length_b   1.000
_cell.length_c   1.000
_cell.angle_alpha   90.00
_cell.angle_beta   90.00
_cell.angle_gamma   90.00
#
_symmetry.space_group_name_H-M   'P 1'
#
loop_
_entity.id
_entity.type
_entity.pdbx_description
1 polymer ?
#
loop_
_entity_poly.entity_id
_entity_poly.type
_entity_poly.pdbx_seq_one_letter_code
_entity_poly.pdbx_strand_id
1 'polypeptide(L)'
;MGHGRRISESIKKQLPVTGPEAPTVKNLMDWYLNNTNTHGCRRIAVSRGYLRRWIWICFTVSSVGMIFWQWTLLLMSYYTVSVSVTVQFQTLPFPAVTICNINPYRKNATSALLEELDKQTKLILKELYTSCTGCSNRKLRSVLLNEAPEEDSGVAKLLQDMPLMKFEVIKEDHVIVSELSSNRQYRINNTFITRMYNNMDLATVGEQVGFKICDANKSNCIIYTFNSGVTAILEWYRLNYLNIMAQIPNEKKLEMGYSADDLIVTCMYDGQSCDSRNFTLFQHPLHGNCYTFNSGDDGNILQTLTGGSEYGLKLTLYLENDDYNPYLFTSMGAKIIVHDQTEYPLVDDVGLEIQTATETLIGLQVTTSAKLSKPYSDCTMDGSDVLEQNLYNTSYSLQICLHSCFQTEMISNCGCAYYEQPLPSGAEYCYYEKYPGWIYCYYQLQDKFVNERLACQDICKETCNSKDWDLTKSLARWPSVASKDWVLNLLNWERGLNNTLNKNDLASIAIFYQDLNLRSLSESPANSIATLLSNMGGQLGLWMSCSIVCFLEMWEVFLVDILTIIARYWLHRGRQWWRKRKERQMQQPSPPDHDTGHHNPVCIDDEDPPTFHTAMQLPCVQTGPVPSTPPPQYNALRIQSVFDEQVSDTEVN
;
A
#
# COMPACT_ATOMS: atom_id res chain seq x y z
N MET A 1 6.60 66.73 -22.29
CA MET A 1 7.45 65.69 -22.94
C MET A 1 8.95 65.87 -22.79
N GLY A 2 9.45 66.91 -22.11
CA GLY A 2 10.88 67.18 -22.00
C GLY A 2 11.57 66.57 -20.75
N HIS A 3 10.83 66.19 -19.69
CA HIS A 3 11.42 65.75 -18.43
C HIS A 3 11.81 64.26 -18.44
N GLY A 4 11.03 63.38 -19.13
CA GLY A 4 11.33 61.96 -19.22
C GLY A 4 12.56 61.60 -20.08
N ARG A 5 12.92 62.44 -21.06
CA ARG A 5 14.13 62.25 -21.87
C ARG A 5 15.42 62.59 -21.10
N ARG A 6 15.42 63.58 -20.23
CA ARG A 6 16.60 63.97 -19.41
C ARG A 6 16.92 62.93 -18.34
N ILE A 7 15.89 62.33 -17.73
CA ILE A 7 16.07 61.25 -16.74
C ILE A 7 16.64 60.00 -17.41
N SER A 8 16.17 59.64 -18.61
CA SER A 8 16.68 58.49 -19.37
C SER A 8 18.13 58.67 -19.84
N GLU A 9 18.55 59.90 -20.16
CA GLU A 9 19.96 60.18 -20.52
C GLU A 9 20.87 60.29 -19.32
N SER A 10 20.38 60.76 -18.17
CA SER A 10 21.16 60.77 -16.91
C SER A 10 21.38 59.37 -16.35
N ILE A 11 20.40 58.52 -16.44
CA ILE A 11 20.52 57.10 -16.03
C ILE A 11 21.49 56.31 -16.97
N LYS A 12 21.46 56.62 -18.26
CA LYS A 12 22.41 56.05 -19.23
C LYS A 12 23.87 56.49 -19.01
N LYS A 13 24.10 57.64 -18.38
CA LYS A 13 25.45 58.12 -18.05
C LYS A 13 25.98 57.59 -16.68
N GLN A 14 25.11 57.09 -15.81
CA GLN A 14 25.50 56.62 -14.48
C GLN A 14 25.61 55.10 -14.34
N LEU A 15 25.18 54.34 -15.31
CA LEU A 15 25.50 52.91 -15.40
C LEU A 15 26.74 52.74 -16.28
N PRO A 16 27.86 52.36 -15.72
CA PRO A 16 29.01 51.97 -16.51
C PRO A 16 28.68 50.64 -17.17
N VAL A 17 27.91 50.68 -18.26
CA VAL A 17 27.75 49.54 -19.16
C VAL A 17 28.99 49.52 -20.06
N THR A 18 30.11 49.21 -19.46
CA THR A 18 31.31 48.81 -20.17
C THR A 18 31.31 47.28 -20.30
N GLY A 19 30.27 46.78 -20.94
CA GLY A 19 30.37 45.51 -21.63
C GLY A 19 31.07 45.73 -22.97
N PRO A 20 31.66 44.71 -23.62
CA PRO A 20 32.31 44.86 -24.89
C PRO A 20 31.28 45.39 -25.91
N GLU A 21 31.48 46.62 -26.41
CA GLU A 21 30.67 47.18 -27.48
C GLU A 21 31.00 46.45 -28.81
N ALA A 22 30.54 45.22 -28.91
CA ALA A 22 30.69 44.42 -30.11
C ALA A 22 29.47 44.65 -31.04
N PRO A 23 29.63 45.18 -32.21
CA PRO A 23 28.52 45.44 -33.13
C PRO A 23 27.91 44.16 -33.72
N THR A 24 28.62 43.04 -33.66
CA THR A 24 28.20 41.75 -34.21
C THR A 24 28.54 40.63 -33.29
N VAL A 25 27.75 39.53 -33.34
CA VAL A 25 27.97 38.31 -32.57
C VAL A 25 29.37 37.75 -32.80
N LYS A 26 29.89 37.85 -34.02
CA LYS A 26 31.22 37.39 -34.34
C LYS A 26 32.31 38.14 -33.56
N ASN A 27 32.22 39.46 -33.48
CA ASN A 27 33.20 40.29 -32.78
C ASN A 27 33.09 40.06 -31.25
N LEU A 28 31.88 39.82 -30.74
CA LEU A 28 31.64 39.45 -29.34
C LEU A 28 32.32 38.10 -29.00
N MET A 29 32.11 37.10 -29.86
CA MET A 29 32.73 35.77 -29.68
C MET A 29 34.28 35.86 -29.77
N ASP A 30 34.81 36.61 -30.73
CA ASP A 30 36.26 36.80 -30.84
C ASP A 30 36.82 37.52 -29.60
N TRP A 31 36.12 38.50 -29.06
CA TRP A 31 36.49 39.17 -27.81
C TRP A 31 36.44 38.19 -26.63
N TYR A 32 35.34 37.43 -26.46
CA TYR A 32 35.17 36.46 -25.35
C TYR A 32 36.26 35.37 -25.40
N LEU A 33 36.49 34.79 -26.56
CA LEU A 33 37.50 33.73 -26.74
C LEU A 33 38.92 34.21 -26.37
N ASN A 34 39.21 35.50 -26.54
CA ASN A 34 40.51 36.06 -26.18
C ASN A 34 40.65 36.52 -24.74
N ASN A 35 39.54 36.82 -24.07
CA ASN A 35 39.52 37.36 -22.69
C ASN A 35 39.02 36.36 -21.62
N THR A 36 38.43 35.23 -22.02
CA THR A 36 37.97 34.22 -21.07
C THR A 36 39.14 33.45 -20.42
N ASN A 37 38.98 33.12 -19.15
CA ASN A 37 39.90 32.26 -18.40
C ASN A 37 39.65 30.77 -18.69
N THR A 38 38.60 30.41 -19.43
CA THR A 38 38.27 29.04 -19.76
C THR A 38 39.31 28.42 -20.68
N HIS A 39 39.99 27.36 -20.23
CA HIS A 39 41.01 26.68 -21.03
C HIS A 39 40.37 26.03 -22.25
N GLY A 40 41.11 26.00 -23.36
CA GLY A 40 40.61 25.51 -24.66
C GLY A 40 40.08 26.60 -25.58
N CYS A 41 39.17 27.48 -25.08
CA CYS A 41 38.53 28.53 -25.87
C CYS A 41 39.57 29.49 -26.49
N ARG A 42 40.51 29.98 -25.69
CA ARG A 42 41.61 30.85 -26.16
C ARG A 42 42.50 30.13 -27.16
N ARG A 43 42.76 28.82 -26.98
CA ARG A 43 43.59 28.03 -27.90
C ARG A 43 42.96 27.88 -29.26
N ILE A 44 41.61 27.76 -29.32
CA ILE A 44 40.85 27.72 -30.58
C ILE A 44 41.00 29.03 -31.33
N ALA A 45 40.94 30.18 -30.65
CA ALA A 45 41.05 31.50 -31.26
C ALA A 45 42.47 31.79 -31.80
N VAL A 46 43.50 31.49 -31.00
CA VAL A 46 44.92 31.82 -31.30
C VAL A 46 45.61 30.80 -32.21
N SER A 47 45.08 29.59 -32.38
CA SER A 47 45.72 28.54 -33.15
C SER A 47 45.82 28.89 -34.63
N ARG A 48 47.08 28.95 -35.13
CA ARG A 48 47.38 29.11 -36.57
C ARG A 48 47.43 27.72 -37.23
N GLY A 49 46.57 27.49 -38.22
CA GLY A 49 46.46 26.21 -38.92
C GLY A 49 45.16 25.46 -38.63
N TYR A 50 44.57 24.94 -39.71
CA TYR A 50 43.25 24.30 -39.69
C TYR A 50 43.22 23.06 -38.79
N LEU A 51 44.23 22.18 -38.92
CA LEU A 51 44.31 20.92 -38.16
C LEU A 51 44.44 21.18 -36.63
N ARG A 52 45.30 22.11 -36.20
CA ARG A 52 45.45 22.46 -34.80
C ARG A 52 44.16 23.03 -34.19
N ARG A 53 43.44 23.84 -34.95
CA ARG A 53 42.15 24.42 -34.52
C ARG A 53 41.10 23.34 -34.30
N TRP A 54 41.01 22.37 -35.25
CA TRP A 54 40.09 21.24 -35.12
C TRP A 54 40.42 20.35 -33.92
N ILE A 55 41.68 20.06 -33.68
CA ILE A 55 42.10 19.27 -32.50
C ILE A 55 41.63 19.96 -31.20
N TRP A 56 41.87 21.28 -31.08
CA TRP A 56 41.39 22.00 -29.86
C TRP A 56 39.89 22.07 -29.76
N ILE A 57 39.15 22.19 -30.85
CA ILE A 57 37.71 22.11 -30.88
C ILE A 57 37.24 20.74 -30.35
N CYS A 58 37.81 19.65 -30.87
CA CYS A 58 37.46 18.30 -30.43
C CYS A 58 37.73 18.10 -28.93
N PHE A 59 38.89 18.54 -28.42
CA PHE A 59 39.19 18.45 -26.99
C PHE A 59 38.21 19.27 -26.14
N THR A 60 37.88 20.48 -26.56
CA THR A 60 36.94 21.32 -25.80
C THR A 60 35.53 20.74 -25.81
N VAL A 61 35.05 20.26 -26.98
CA VAL A 61 33.75 19.62 -27.10
C VAL A 61 33.69 18.33 -26.26
N SER A 62 34.73 17.51 -26.30
CA SER A 62 34.87 16.30 -25.49
C SER A 62 34.82 16.62 -23.98
N SER A 63 35.57 17.66 -23.54
CA SER A 63 35.55 18.10 -22.12
C SER A 63 34.16 18.56 -21.68
N VAL A 64 33.49 19.34 -22.52
CA VAL A 64 32.09 19.77 -22.25
C VAL A 64 31.15 18.53 -22.18
N GLY A 65 31.29 17.60 -23.11
CA GLY A 65 30.54 16.34 -23.11
C GLY A 65 30.73 15.53 -21.82
N MET A 66 31.99 15.45 -21.34
CA MET A 66 32.32 14.77 -20.09
C MET A 66 31.73 15.47 -18.87
N ILE A 67 31.69 16.80 -18.83
CA ILE A 67 31.06 17.57 -17.76
C ILE A 67 29.55 17.27 -17.72
N PHE A 68 28.88 17.35 -18.87
CA PHE A 68 27.43 17.05 -18.91
C PHE A 68 27.12 15.61 -18.50
N TRP A 69 27.90 14.65 -18.94
CA TRP A 69 27.80 13.24 -18.52
C TRP A 69 27.89 13.13 -16.98
N GLN A 70 28.97 13.67 -16.41
CA GLN A 70 29.20 13.58 -14.97
C GLN A 70 28.16 14.34 -14.16
N TRP A 71 27.68 15.49 -14.65
CA TRP A 71 26.58 16.23 -14.01
C TRP A 71 25.28 15.42 -14.04
N THR A 72 24.99 14.73 -15.13
CA THR A 72 23.82 13.84 -15.21
C THR A 72 23.91 12.74 -14.16
N LEU A 73 25.08 12.10 -14.01
CA LEU A 73 25.31 11.08 -12.98
C LEU A 73 25.20 11.65 -11.57
N LEU A 74 25.73 12.85 -11.32
CA LEU A 74 25.61 13.51 -10.03
C LEU A 74 24.16 13.88 -9.70
N LEU A 75 23.39 14.35 -10.67
CA LEU A 75 21.96 14.65 -10.49
C LEU A 75 21.16 13.37 -10.25
N MET A 76 21.45 12.27 -10.92
CA MET A 76 20.85 10.97 -10.64
C MET A 76 21.18 10.50 -9.21
N SER A 77 22.44 10.66 -8.78
CA SER A 77 22.88 10.29 -7.44
C SER A 77 22.29 11.17 -6.33
N TYR A 78 21.77 12.36 -6.64
CA TYR A 78 21.08 13.20 -5.70
C TYR A 78 19.77 12.57 -5.21
N TYR A 79 19.08 11.82 -6.06
CA TYR A 79 17.83 11.12 -5.72
C TYR A 79 18.07 9.74 -5.07
N THR A 80 19.32 9.34 -4.86
CA THR A 80 19.62 8.12 -4.11
C THR A 80 19.72 8.41 -2.62
N VAL A 81 19.29 7.43 -1.81
CA VAL A 81 19.39 7.50 -0.35
C VAL A 81 20.55 6.65 0.15
N SER A 82 21.14 7.08 1.24
CA SER A 82 22.05 6.27 2.04
C SER A 82 21.36 5.88 3.33
N VAL A 83 21.43 4.58 3.68
CA VAL A 83 20.87 4.05 4.91
C VAL A 83 21.97 3.99 5.95
N SER A 84 21.73 4.62 7.10
CA SER A 84 22.59 4.51 8.28
C SER A 84 21.91 3.63 9.32
N VAL A 85 22.68 2.72 9.91
CA VAL A 85 22.21 1.86 11.00
C VAL A 85 22.94 2.28 12.25
N THR A 86 22.20 2.73 13.24
CA THR A 86 22.74 3.05 14.58
C THR A 86 22.17 2.09 15.60
N VAL A 87 23.02 1.64 16.52
CA VAL A 87 22.61 0.79 17.64
C VAL A 87 22.95 1.55 18.92
N GLN A 88 21.94 1.79 19.76
CA GLN A 88 22.08 2.53 20.99
C GLN A 88 21.49 1.74 22.14
N PHE A 89 22.27 1.62 23.22
CA PHE A 89 21.78 1.05 24.48
C PHE A 89 20.99 2.10 25.24
N GLN A 90 19.71 1.80 25.56
CA GLN A 90 18.85 2.66 26.35
C GLN A 90 17.72 1.88 27.02
N THR A 91 17.08 2.48 28.01
CA THR A 91 15.82 1.95 28.54
C THR A 91 14.74 2.01 27.46
N LEU A 92 13.98 0.93 27.31
CA LEU A 92 12.98 0.80 26.28
C LEU A 92 11.57 0.71 26.87
N PRO A 93 10.56 1.37 26.29
CA PRO A 93 9.18 1.14 26.66
C PRO A 93 8.81 -0.29 26.32
N PHE A 94 8.13 -0.97 27.25
CA PHE A 94 7.59 -2.31 26.96
C PHE A 94 6.44 -2.18 25.97
N PRO A 95 6.36 -3.01 24.93
CA PRO A 95 5.30 -2.95 23.95
C PRO A 95 3.93 -3.27 24.53
N ALA A 96 2.88 -2.91 23.80
CA ALA A 96 1.57 -3.48 24.02
C ALA A 96 1.57 -4.95 23.58
N VAL A 97 0.97 -5.82 24.38
CA VAL A 97 0.85 -7.24 24.09
C VAL A 97 -0.61 -7.64 24.11
N THR A 98 -1.18 -7.90 22.95
CA THR A 98 -2.57 -8.36 22.80
C THR A 98 -2.61 -9.88 22.69
N ILE A 99 -3.49 -10.52 23.47
CA ILE A 99 -3.66 -11.96 23.58
C ILE A 99 -5.10 -12.32 23.24
N CYS A 100 -5.27 -13.22 22.28
CA CYS A 100 -6.57 -13.75 21.87
C CYS A 100 -6.57 -15.27 21.97
N ASN A 101 -7.68 -15.87 22.44
CA ASN A 101 -7.91 -17.29 22.22
C ASN A 101 -8.20 -17.51 20.72
N ILE A 102 -7.67 -18.59 20.12
CA ILE A 102 -8.04 -18.95 18.75
C ILE A 102 -9.56 -19.21 18.67
N ASN A 103 -10.15 -19.87 19.68
CA ASN A 103 -11.59 -20.03 19.77
C ASN A 103 -12.25 -18.74 20.31
N PRO A 104 -13.09 -18.03 19.51
CA PRO A 104 -13.63 -16.72 19.90
C PRO A 104 -14.66 -16.78 21.00
N TYR A 105 -15.49 -17.83 21.00
CA TYR A 105 -16.66 -17.94 21.87
C TYR A 105 -16.82 -19.33 22.43
N ARG A 106 -17.39 -19.41 23.62
CA ARG A 106 -17.68 -20.66 24.29
C ARG A 106 -18.72 -21.46 23.50
N LYS A 107 -18.46 -22.73 23.26
CA LYS A 107 -19.34 -23.61 22.51
C LYS A 107 -20.75 -23.69 23.12
N ASN A 108 -20.85 -23.74 24.44
CA ASN A 108 -22.15 -23.76 25.13
C ASN A 108 -22.95 -22.49 24.87
N ALA A 109 -22.32 -21.34 24.78
CA ALA A 109 -22.97 -20.06 24.51
C ALA A 109 -23.38 -19.89 23.05
N THR A 110 -22.66 -20.54 22.12
CA THR A 110 -22.95 -20.47 20.68
C THR A 110 -23.73 -21.65 20.15
N SER A 111 -23.91 -22.73 20.92
CA SER A 111 -24.51 -23.98 20.47
C SER A 111 -25.92 -23.79 19.86
N ALA A 112 -26.77 -22.99 20.47
CA ALA A 112 -28.12 -22.73 19.93
C ALA A 112 -28.10 -21.91 18.64
N LEU A 113 -27.09 -21.05 18.47
CA LEU A 113 -26.95 -20.21 17.27
C LEU A 113 -26.38 -20.98 16.07
N LEU A 114 -25.53 -21.97 16.33
CA LEU A 114 -24.80 -22.72 15.33
C LEU A 114 -25.37 -24.15 15.12
N GLU A 115 -26.43 -24.52 15.83
CA GLU A 115 -27.00 -25.88 15.81
C GLU A 115 -27.32 -26.36 14.41
N GLU A 116 -28.02 -25.56 13.61
CA GLU A 116 -28.41 -25.91 12.26
C GLU A 116 -27.16 -26.01 11.33
N LEU A 117 -26.22 -25.08 11.44
CA LEU A 117 -24.98 -25.10 10.68
C LEU A 117 -24.14 -26.34 11.03
N ASP A 118 -24.00 -26.66 12.31
CA ASP A 118 -23.26 -27.84 12.78
C ASP A 118 -23.92 -29.16 12.32
N LYS A 119 -25.25 -29.20 12.33
CA LYS A 119 -26.03 -30.37 11.86
C LYS A 119 -25.80 -30.59 10.36
N GLN A 120 -25.90 -29.55 9.57
CA GLN A 120 -25.64 -29.63 8.11
C GLN A 120 -24.20 -30.02 7.81
N THR A 121 -23.23 -29.43 8.52
CA THR A 121 -21.82 -29.77 8.38
C THR A 121 -21.56 -31.25 8.68
N LYS A 122 -22.16 -31.80 9.72
CA LYS A 122 -22.08 -33.24 10.05
C LYS A 122 -22.67 -34.11 8.95
N LEU A 123 -23.78 -33.72 8.34
CA LEU A 123 -24.39 -34.46 7.23
C LEU A 123 -23.48 -34.46 5.99
N ILE A 124 -22.93 -33.30 5.63
CA ILE A 124 -22.00 -33.15 4.51
C ILE A 124 -20.74 -34.00 4.71
N LEU A 125 -20.13 -33.93 5.90
CA LEU A 125 -18.96 -34.73 6.23
C LEU A 125 -19.26 -36.26 6.15
N LYS A 126 -20.45 -36.67 6.61
CA LYS A 126 -20.88 -38.05 6.50
C LYS A 126 -20.99 -38.51 5.03
N GLU A 127 -21.55 -37.68 4.16
CA GLU A 127 -21.67 -37.96 2.76
C GLU A 127 -20.32 -38.08 2.06
N LEU A 128 -19.40 -37.15 2.34
CA LEU A 128 -18.02 -37.19 1.87
C LEU A 128 -17.30 -38.48 2.28
N TYR A 129 -17.47 -38.91 3.54
CA TYR A 129 -16.85 -40.15 4.04
C TYR A 129 -17.48 -41.42 3.47
N THR A 130 -18.77 -41.41 3.13
CA THR A 130 -19.44 -42.57 2.56
C THR A 130 -19.18 -42.75 1.08
N SER A 131 -18.86 -41.66 0.38
CA SER A 131 -18.47 -41.71 -1.05
C SER A 131 -17.01 -42.15 -1.26
N CYS A 132 -16.20 -42.27 -0.20
CA CYS A 132 -14.83 -42.75 -0.28
C CYS A 132 -14.81 -44.28 -0.43
N THR A 133 -14.54 -44.82 -1.62
CA THR A 133 -14.50 -46.26 -1.94
C THR A 133 -13.36 -47.03 -1.26
N GLY A 134 -12.42 -46.35 -0.59
CA GLY A 134 -11.28 -46.94 0.13
C GLY A 134 -11.31 -46.83 1.66
N CYS A 135 -12.27 -46.10 2.25
CA CYS A 135 -12.30 -45.79 3.68
C CYS A 135 -13.14 -46.89 4.44
N SER A 136 -12.46 -47.88 4.98
CA SER A 136 -13.09 -48.95 5.79
C SER A 136 -13.40 -48.45 7.22
N ASN A 137 -14.53 -47.80 7.42
CA ASN A 137 -15.04 -47.55 8.78
C ASN A 137 -16.54 -47.91 8.88
N ARG A 138 -16.80 -49.17 9.25
CA ARG A 138 -18.14 -49.74 9.46
C ARG A 138 -18.91 -49.19 10.67
N LYS A 139 -18.33 -48.33 11.49
CA LYS A 139 -18.93 -47.82 12.76
C LYS A 139 -19.75 -46.55 12.66
N LEU A 140 -19.63 -45.76 11.58
CA LEU A 140 -20.37 -44.49 11.47
C LEU A 140 -21.75 -44.61 10.81
N ARG A 141 -22.10 -45.78 10.29
CA ARG A 141 -23.29 -46.00 9.41
C ARG A 141 -24.64 -46.07 10.13
N SER A 142 -24.69 -46.07 11.46
CA SER A 142 -25.92 -46.47 12.18
C SER A 142 -26.62 -45.40 13.03
N VAL A 143 -26.13 -44.16 13.11
CA VAL A 143 -26.64 -43.21 14.13
C VAL A 143 -27.43 -41.99 13.61
N LEU A 144 -27.44 -41.72 12.30
CA LEU A 144 -28.00 -40.44 11.81
C LEU A 144 -28.98 -40.57 10.64
N LEU A 145 -30.07 -41.29 10.82
CA LEU A 145 -31.09 -41.47 9.75
C LEU A 145 -32.49 -41.03 10.15
N ASN A 146 -32.75 -40.02 10.90
CA ASN A 146 -34.10 -39.49 11.08
C ASN A 146 -34.09 -38.06 11.63
N GLU A 147 -33.96 -37.07 10.78
CA GLU A 147 -34.52 -35.72 11.08
C GLU A 147 -34.41 -34.87 9.81
N ALA A 148 -35.57 -34.51 9.25
CA ALA A 148 -35.70 -33.56 8.15
C ALA A 148 -35.44 -32.13 8.68
N PRO A 149 -34.83 -31.21 7.92
CA PRO A 149 -34.61 -29.85 8.36
C PRO A 149 -35.95 -29.08 8.44
N GLU A 150 -36.07 -28.25 9.49
CA GLU A 150 -37.10 -27.20 9.54
C GLU A 150 -36.78 -26.13 8.48
N GLU A 151 -37.72 -25.90 7.56
CA GLU A 151 -37.54 -25.13 6.32
C GLU A 151 -37.48 -23.60 6.48
N ASP A 152 -37.56 -23.01 7.66
CA ASP A 152 -37.92 -21.59 7.82
C ASP A 152 -36.84 -20.68 8.45
N SER A 153 -35.58 -21.11 8.53
CA SER A 153 -34.50 -20.25 9.02
C SER A 153 -33.69 -19.62 7.86
N GLY A 154 -33.25 -18.34 8.01
CA GLY A 154 -32.39 -17.66 7.04
C GLY A 154 -31.07 -18.40 6.76
N VAL A 155 -30.59 -19.14 7.75
CA VAL A 155 -29.44 -20.06 7.63
C VAL A 155 -29.74 -21.20 6.64
N ALA A 156 -30.90 -21.80 6.71
CA ALA A 156 -31.31 -22.89 5.79
C ALA A 156 -31.38 -22.41 4.33
N LYS A 157 -31.81 -21.19 4.07
CA LYS A 157 -31.80 -20.58 2.74
C LYS A 157 -30.39 -20.36 2.22
N LEU A 158 -29.48 -19.81 3.03
CA LEU A 158 -28.10 -19.61 2.65
C LEU A 158 -27.42 -20.93 2.31
N LEU A 159 -27.63 -21.96 3.12
CA LEU A 159 -27.08 -23.31 2.89
C LEU A 159 -27.57 -23.92 1.58
N GLN A 160 -28.83 -23.66 1.16
CA GLN A 160 -29.36 -24.08 -0.14
C GLN A 160 -28.75 -23.28 -1.30
N ASP A 161 -28.51 -22.00 -1.11
CA ASP A 161 -27.99 -21.12 -2.16
C ASP A 161 -26.47 -21.22 -2.33
N MET A 162 -25.77 -21.70 -1.31
CA MET A 162 -24.32 -21.95 -1.33
C MET A 162 -24.02 -23.41 -0.98
N PRO A 163 -24.42 -24.38 -1.86
CA PRO A 163 -24.19 -25.80 -1.59
C PRO A 163 -22.69 -26.14 -1.73
N LEU A 164 -22.23 -26.98 -0.82
CA LEU A 164 -20.91 -27.61 -0.97
C LEU A 164 -20.97 -28.69 -2.05
N MET A 165 -19.98 -28.70 -2.92
CA MET A 165 -19.96 -29.53 -4.12
C MET A 165 -18.70 -30.39 -4.18
N LYS A 166 -18.85 -31.61 -4.67
CA LYS A 166 -17.74 -32.50 -5.02
C LYS A 166 -17.60 -32.57 -6.52
N PHE A 167 -16.39 -32.47 -7.03
CA PHE A 167 -16.04 -32.52 -8.44
C PHE A 167 -15.26 -33.77 -8.73
N GLU A 168 -15.74 -34.56 -9.69
CA GLU A 168 -15.07 -35.78 -10.18
C GLU A 168 -14.83 -35.65 -11.67
N VAL A 169 -13.57 -35.65 -12.09
CA VAL A 169 -13.19 -35.66 -13.52
C VAL A 169 -13.25 -37.07 -14.04
N ILE A 170 -14.18 -37.35 -14.96
CA ILE A 170 -14.35 -38.71 -15.55
C ILE A 170 -13.51 -38.88 -16.81
N LYS A 171 -13.42 -37.85 -17.66
CA LYS A 171 -12.62 -37.80 -18.90
C LYS A 171 -12.30 -36.33 -19.20
N GLU A 172 -11.34 -36.13 -20.13
CA GLU A 172 -10.88 -34.81 -20.56
C GLU A 172 -11.99 -33.78 -20.86
N ASP A 173 -13.21 -34.23 -21.21
CA ASP A 173 -14.31 -33.36 -21.63
C ASP A 173 -15.50 -33.26 -20.65
N HIS A 174 -15.58 -34.09 -19.62
CA HIS A 174 -16.75 -34.12 -18.73
C HIS A 174 -16.37 -34.23 -17.25
N VAL A 175 -16.95 -33.32 -16.44
CA VAL A 175 -16.86 -33.32 -14.98
C VAL A 175 -18.24 -33.62 -14.41
N ILE A 176 -18.30 -34.56 -13.47
CA ILE A 176 -19.48 -34.74 -12.63
C ILE A 176 -19.35 -33.85 -11.41
N VAL A 177 -20.39 -33.10 -11.15
CA VAL A 177 -20.52 -32.26 -9.97
C VAL A 177 -21.65 -32.81 -9.12
N SER A 178 -21.34 -33.20 -7.89
CA SER A 178 -22.29 -33.70 -6.91
C SER A 178 -22.50 -32.66 -5.82
N GLU A 179 -23.74 -32.23 -5.61
CA GLU A 179 -24.08 -31.38 -4.44
C GLU A 179 -24.18 -32.27 -3.20
N LEU A 180 -23.38 -31.96 -2.18
CA LEU A 180 -23.28 -32.81 -0.98
C LEU A 180 -24.48 -32.67 -0.01
N SER A 181 -25.33 -31.67 -0.19
CA SER A 181 -26.50 -31.43 0.65
C SER A 181 -27.81 -32.02 0.09
N SER A 182 -27.90 -32.32 -1.19
CA SER A 182 -29.15 -32.62 -1.88
C SER A 182 -29.13 -33.88 -2.77
N ASN A 183 -28.04 -34.63 -2.78
CA ASN A 183 -27.82 -35.77 -3.67
C ASN A 183 -28.05 -35.47 -5.16
N ARG A 184 -28.00 -34.20 -5.59
CA ARG A 184 -28.14 -33.80 -6.97
C ARG A 184 -26.79 -33.91 -7.66
N GLN A 185 -26.80 -34.56 -8.83
CA GLN A 185 -25.64 -34.70 -9.69
C GLN A 185 -25.87 -33.96 -11.00
N TYR A 186 -24.87 -33.18 -11.41
CA TYR A 186 -24.88 -32.51 -12.69
C TYR A 186 -23.67 -32.95 -13.51
N ARG A 187 -23.88 -33.13 -14.80
CA ARG A 187 -22.79 -33.34 -15.75
C ARG A 187 -22.53 -32.04 -16.46
N ILE A 188 -21.33 -31.49 -16.29
CA ILE A 188 -20.91 -30.19 -16.85
C ILE A 188 -19.82 -30.44 -17.90
N ASN A 189 -19.95 -29.79 -19.06
CA ASN A 189 -18.92 -29.84 -20.09
C ASN A 189 -17.71 -28.99 -19.66
N ASN A 190 -16.50 -29.49 -19.88
CA ASN A 190 -15.24 -28.88 -19.49
C ASN A 190 -15.04 -27.45 -20.05
N THR A 191 -15.54 -27.17 -21.26
CA THR A 191 -15.53 -25.85 -21.88
C THR A 191 -16.34 -24.79 -21.09
N PHE A 192 -17.38 -25.24 -20.36
CA PHE A 192 -18.18 -24.36 -19.51
C PHE A 192 -17.46 -24.07 -18.19
N ILE A 193 -16.78 -25.06 -17.65
CA ILE A 193 -15.94 -24.93 -16.45
C ILE A 193 -14.78 -23.95 -16.72
N THR A 194 -14.06 -24.12 -17.81
CA THR A 194 -12.92 -23.24 -18.17
C THR A 194 -13.33 -21.77 -18.37
N ARG A 195 -14.58 -21.48 -18.76
CA ARG A 195 -15.12 -20.13 -18.86
C ARG A 195 -15.53 -19.53 -17.50
N MET A 196 -15.96 -20.37 -16.55
CA MET A 196 -16.33 -19.95 -15.18
C MET A 196 -15.13 -19.88 -14.23
N TYR A 197 -14.02 -20.56 -14.55
CA TYR A 197 -12.87 -20.74 -13.68
C TYR A 197 -11.60 -20.29 -14.41
N ASN A 198 -11.17 -19.08 -14.17
CA ASN A 198 -9.95 -18.52 -14.77
C ASN A 198 -8.63 -19.20 -14.31
N ASN A 199 -8.65 -20.11 -13.33
CA ASN A 199 -7.42 -20.69 -12.75
C ASN A 199 -7.49 -22.20 -12.43
N MET A 200 -8.42 -22.94 -13.01
CA MET A 200 -8.48 -24.38 -12.75
C MET A 200 -7.56 -25.13 -13.70
N ASP A 201 -6.39 -25.54 -13.23
CA ASP A 201 -5.58 -26.57 -13.89
C ASP A 201 -6.28 -27.94 -13.71
N LEU A 202 -7.19 -28.26 -14.64
CA LEU A 202 -7.87 -29.56 -14.67
C LEU A 202 -6.91 -30.75 -14.90
N ALA A 203 -5.63 -30.48 -15.12
CA ALA A 203 -4.61 -31.50 -15.34
C ALA A 203 -4.14 -32.17 -14.04
N THR A 204 -4.39 -31.59 -12.86
CA THR A 204 -4.13 -32.25 -11.57
C THR A 204 -5.34 -33.02 -11.12
N VAL A 205 -5.48 -34.20 -11.68
CA VAL A 205 -6.58 -35.15 -11.45
C VAL A 205 -6.65 -35.56 -9.98
N GLY A 206 -7.70 -35.11 -9.30
CA GLY A 206 -8.11 -35.53 -7.96
C GLY A 206 -9.56 -35.12 -7.73
N GLU A 207 -10.23 -35.76 -6.78
CA GLU A 207 -11.52 -35.28 -6.28
C GLU A 207 -11.33 -33.92 -5.63
N GLN A 208 -11.98 -32.88 -6.14
CA GLN A 208 -11.95 -31.55 -5.57
C GLN A 208 -13.26 -31.23 -4.87
N VAL A 209 -13.19 -30.44 -3.81
CA VAL A 209 -14.36 -29.94 -3.09
C VAL A 209 -14.40 -28.42 -3.22
N GLY A 210 -15.59 -27.88 -3.40
CA GLY A 210 -15.80 -26.44 -3.51
C GLY A 210 -17.25 -26.08 -3.23
N PHE A 211 -17.60 -24.83 -3.40
CA PHE A 211 -18.97 -24.35 -3.25
C PHE A 211 -19.35 -23.36 -4.34
N LYS A 212 -20.65 -23.31 -4.63
CA LYS A 212 -21.24 -22.41 -5.62
C LYS A 212 -21.76 -21.16 -4.93
N ILE A 213 -21.37 -20.00 -5.42
CA ILE A 213 -21.87 -18.70 -4.99
C ILE A 213 -22.46 -17.95 -6.18
N CYS A 214 -23.62 -17.35 -5.99
CA CYS A 214 -24.34 -16.65 -7.05
C CYS A 214 -24.63 -15.18 -6.62
N ASP A 215 -24.88 -14.34 -7.62
CA ASP A 215 -25.42 -13.01 -7.41
C ASP A 215 -26.85 -13.06 -6.85
N ALA A 216 -27.38 -11.92 -6.41
CA ALA A 216 -28.71 -11.81 -5.81
C ALA A 216 -29.83 -12.35 -6.73
N ASN A 217 -29.65 -12.26 -8.04
CA ASN A 217 -30.63 -12.69 -9.04
C ASN A 217 -30.39 -14.13 -9.52
N LYS A 218 -29.34 -14.79 -9.03
CA LYS A 218 -28.89 -16.13 -9.48
C LYS A 218 -28.58 -16.20 -10.98
N SER A 219 -28.30 -15.07 -11.60
CA SER A 219 -27.98 -14.97 -13.03
C SER A 219 -26.52 -15.28 -13.31
N ASN A 220 -25.63 -14.86 -12.41
CA ASN A 220 -24.20 -15.12 -12.49
C ASN A 220 -23.75 -15.90 -11.25
N CYS A 221 -23.07 -17.00 -11.49
CA CYS A 221 -22.56 -17.86 -10.43
C CYS A 221 -21.09 -18.17 -10.65
N ILE A 222 -20.36 -18.25 -9.56
CA ILE A 222 -18.97 -18.69 -9.49
C ILE A 222 -18.94 -19.96 -8.64
N ILE A 223 -18.13 -20.92 -9.02
CA ILE A 223 -17.81 -22.06 -8.17
C ILE A 223 -16.37 -21.88 -7.69
N TYR A 224 -16.18 -21.89 -6.41
CA TYR A 224 -14.87 -21.81 -5.78
C TYR A 224 -14.42 -23.22 -5.43
N THR A 225 -13.27 -23.66 -5.95
CA THR A 225 -12.69 -24.98 -5.66
C THR A 225 -11.43 -24.87 -4.86
N PHE A 226 -11.16 -25.86 -4.05
CA PHE A 226 -10.00 -25.94 -3.17
C PHE A 226 -9.24 -27.24 -3.41
N ASN A 227 -7.92 -27.17 -3.31
CA ASN A 227 -7.06 -28.35 -3.41
C ASN A 227 -7.20 -29.31 -2.23
N SER A 228 -7.84 -28.86 -1.14
CA SER A 228 -8.09 -29.64 0.07
C SER A 228 -9.55 -29.52 0.48
N GLY A 229 -10.20 -30.65 0.69
CA GLY A 229 -11.55 -30.72 1.25
C GLY A 229 -11.67 -30.09 2.63
N VAL A 230 -10.59 -30.14 3.44
CA VAL A 230 -10.54 -29.49 4.75
C VAL A 230 -10.66 -27.97 4.58
N THR A 231 -9.86 -27.39 3.70
CA THR A 231 -9.89 -25.93 3.44
C THR A 231 -11.24 -25.50 2.89
N ALA A 232 -11.85 -26.29 2.00
CA ALA A 232 -13.17 -26.00 1.45
C ALA A 232 -14.26 -25.97 2.54
N ILE A 233 -14.24 -26.93 3.45
CA ILE A 233 -15.22 -27.02 4.54
C ILE A 233 -15.02 -25.88 5.55
N LEU A 234 -13.78 -25.59 5.92
CA LEU A 234 -13.47 -24.49 6.83
C LEU A 234 -13.93 -23.15 6.28
N GLU A 235 -13.63 -22.85 5.00
CA GLU A 235 -14.04 -21.60 4.38
C GLU A 235 -15.57 -21.52 4.20
N TRP A 236 -16.19 -22.61 3.78
CA TRP A 236 -17.64 -22.69 3.69
C TRP A 236 -18.31 -22.49 5.05
N TYR A 237 -17.80 -23.13 6.12
CA TYR A 237 -18.31 -22.97 7.47
C TYR A 237 -18.09 -21.55 7.99
N ARG A 238 -16.89 -20.97 7.75
CA ARG A 238 -16.54 -19.60 8.13
C ARG A 238 -17.51 -18.57 7.53
N LEU A 239 -17.81 -18.66 6.22
CA LEU A 239 -18.74 -17.74 5.56
C LEU A 239 -20.15 -17.80 6.17
N ASN A 240 -20.64 -19.02 6.47
CA ASN A 240 -21.92 -19.20 7.13
C ASN A 240 -21.90 -18.68 8.58
N TYR A 241 -20.79 -18.92 9.29
CA TYR A 241 -20.56 -18.40 10.63
C TYR A 241 -20.56 -16.86 10.65
N LEU A 242 -19.85 -16.20 9.74
CA LEU A 242 -19.84 -14.74 9.62
C LEU A 242 -21.25 -14.18 9.38
N ASN A 243 -22.02 -14.86 8.52
CA ASN A 243 -23.41 -14.49 8.24
C ASN A 243 -24.31 -14.52 9.50
N ILE A 244 -24.08 -15.49 10.38
CA ILE A 244 -24.80 -15.58 11.67
C ILE A 244 -24.32 -14.50 12.64
N MET A 245 -22.99 -14.37 12.79
CA MET A 245 -22.39 -13.47 13.76
C MET A 245 -22.61 -11.97 13.41
N ALA A 246 -22.76 -11.64 12.13
CA ALA A 246 -23.09 -10.28 11.68
C ALA A 246 -24.42 -9.75 12.27
N GLN A 247 -25.35 -10.63 12.62
CA GLN A 247 -26.67 -10.30 13.15
C GLN A 247 -26.71 -10.20 14.68
N ILE A 248 -25.63 -10.60 15.36
CA ILE A 248 -25.57 -10.63 16.83
C ILE A 248 -25.07 -9.27 17.36
N PRO A 249 -25.74 -8.65 18.33
CA PRO A 249 -25.27 -7.43 18.99
C PRO A 249 -23.93 -7.64 19.70
N ASN A 250 -23.09 -6.60 19.72
CA ASN A 250 -21.75 -6.68 20.33
C ASN A 250 -21.78 -7.01 21.82
N GLU A 251 -22.77 -6.51 22.56
CA GLU A 251 -22.95 -6.83 23.98
C GLU A 251 -23.12 -8.33 24.23
N LYS A 252 -23.93 -9.00 23.39
CA LYS A 252 -24.12 -10.45 23.48
C LYS A 252 -22.88 -11.21 23.09
N LYS A 253 -22.10 -10.72 22.09
CA LYS A 253 -20.82 -11.31 21.70
C LYS A 253 -19.80 -11.25 22.84
N LEU A 254 -19.81 -10.14 23.58
CA LEU A 254 -18.95 -9.95 24.73
C LEU A 254 -19.23 -11.00 25.83
N GLU A 255 -20.53 -11.26 26.10
CA GLU A 255 -20.95 -12.25 27.09
C GLU A 255 -20.62 -13.70 26.67
N MET A 256 -20.65 -13.99 25.36
CA MET A 256 -20.32 -15.32 24.84
C MET A 256 -18.83 -15.64 24.86
N GLY A 257 -17.96 -14.61 24.88
CA GLY A 257 -16.52 -14.76 24.86
C GLY A 257 -15.93 -15.17 26.22
N TYR A 258 -14.63 -15.41 26.22
CA TYR A 258 -13.88 -15.70 27.45
C TYR A 258 -13.60 -14.40 28.20
N SER A 259 -13.73 -14.41 29.54
CA SER A 259 -13.29 -13.27 30.36
C SER A 259 -11.80 -13.27 30.58
N ALA A 260 -11.20 -12.14 30.99
CA ALA A 260 -9.79 -12.07 31.33
C ALA A 260 -9.42 -13.05 32.45
N ASP A 261 -10.30 -13.17 33.48
CA ASP A 261 -10.13 -14.09 34.61
C ASP A 261 -10.18 -15.56 34.17
N ASP A 262 -10.93 -15.89 33.12
CA ASP A 262 -10.97 -17.24 32.57
C ASP A 262 -9.71 -17.56 31.75
N LEU A 263 -9.25 -16.62 30.94
CA LEU A 263 -8.13 -16.81 30.00
C LEU A 263 -6.78 -16.76 30.70
N ILE A 264 -6.57 -15.81 31.64
CA ILE A 264 -5.27 -15.54 32.27
C ILE A 264 -5.23 -16.21 33.65
N VAL A 265 -4.47 -17.28 33.76
CA VAL A 265 -4.34 -18.04 35.02
C VAL A 265 -3.35 -17.38 35.97
N THR A 266 -2.17 -17.05 35.44
CA THR A 266 -1.12 -16.36 36.19
C THR A 266 -0.52 -15.25 35.34
N CYS A 267 -0.14 -14.17 36.00
CA CYS A 267 0.52 -13.04 35.39
C CYS A 267 1.66 -12.54 36.27
N MET A 268 2.81 -12.28 35.66
CA MET A 268 3.97 -11.66 36.30
C MET A 268 4.69 -10.74 35.32
N TYR A 269 5.00 -9.53 35.73
CA TYR A 269 5.80 -8.58 34.97
C TYR A 269 6.91 -7.98 35.84
N ASP A 270 8.15 -8.01 35.37
CA ASP A 270 9.34 -7.50 36.06
C ASP A 270 9.46 -8.02 37.51
N GLY A 271 9.18 -9.32 37.70
CA GLY A 271 9.18 -9.99 39.00
C GLY A 271 8.03 -9.66 39.94
N GLN A 272 7.08 -8.82 39.50
CA GLN A 272 5.88 -8.44 40.25
C GLN A 272 4.65 -9.16 39.70
N SER A 273 3.75 -9.55 40.61
CA SER A 273 2.49 -10.19 40.20
C SER A 273 1.56 -9.16 39.55
N CYS A 274 0.93 -9.55 38.44
CA CYS A 274 -0.17 -8.83 37.79
C CYS A 274 -1.42 -9.72 37.77
N ASP A 275 -2.54 -9.16 37.40
CA ASP A 275 -3.81 -9.87 37.29
C ASP A 275 -4.62 -9.39 36.07
N SER A 276 -5.82 -9.93 35.90
CA SER A 276 -6.75 -9.60 34.80
C SER A 276 -7.05 -8.11 34.68
N ARG A 277 -6.96 -7.32 35.76
CA ARG A 277 -7.22 -5.86 35.76
C ARG A 277 -6.11 -5.04 35.07
N ASN A 278 -4.93 -5.65 34.90
CA ASN A 278 -3.83 -5.03 34.15
C ASN A 278 -3.97 -5.17 32.63
N PHE A 279 -5.09 -5.76 32.18
CA PHE A 279 -5.37 -5.99 30.78
C PHE A 279 -6.60 -5.21 30.35
N THR A 280 -6.48 -4.50 29.21
CA THR A 280 -7.60 -3.81 28.57
C THR A 280 -8.30 -4.76 27.61
N LEU A 281 -9.65 -4.79 27.64
CA LEU A 281 -10.43 -5.58 26.71
C LEU A 281 -10.36 -4.99 25.30
N PHE A 282 -10.05 -5.83 24.35
CA PHE A 282 -10.09 -5.54 22.92
C PHE A 282 -10.99 -6.56 22.22
N GLN A 283 -12.08 -6.12 21.60
CA GLN A 283 -13.02 -7.01 20.92
C GLN A 283 -12.62 -7.18 19.44
N HIS A 284 -12.20 -8.39 19.06
CA HIS A 284 -11.84 -8.73 17.70
C HIS A 284 -12.97 -9.50 17.01
N PRO A 285 -13.32 -9.18 15.73
CA PRO A 285 -14.44 -9.83 15.03
C PRO A 285 -14.33 -11.36 14.96
N LEU A 286 -13.14 -11.89 14.63
CA LEU A 286 -12.91 -13.34 14.49
C LEU A 286 -12.46 -14.03 15.77
N HIS A 287 -11.75 -13.34 16.66
CA HIS A 287 -11.17 -13.94 17.86
C HIS A 287 -11.94 -13.58 19.15
N GLY A 288 -13.04 -12.84 19.03
CA GLY A 288 -13.89 -12.48 20.18
C GLY A 288 -13.16 -11.57 21.17
N ASN A 289 -13.18 -11.93 22.44
CA ASN A 289 -12.56 -11.15 23.50
C ASN A 289 -11.05 -11.38 23.54
N CYS A 290 -10.29 -10.35 23.23
CA CYS A 290 -8.85 -10.29 23.35
C CYS A 290 -8.44 -9.33 24.48
N TYR A 291 -7.26 -9.48 25.02
CA TYR A 291 -6.80 -8.73 26.18
C TYR A 291 -5.42 -8.15 25.92
N THR A 292 -5.30 -6.83 26.08
CA THR A 292 -4.07 -6.09 25.82
C THR A 292 -3.39 -5.69 27.12
N PHE A 293 -2.19 -6.18 27.37
CA PHE A 293 -1.32 -5.75 28.43
C PHE A 293 -0.56 -4.50 27.99
N ASN A 294 -0.41 -3.53 28.89
CA ASN A 294 0.31 -2.27 28.64
C ASN A 294 -0.24 -1.48 27.44
N SER A 295 -1.58 -1.34 27.36
CA SER A 295 -2.26 -0.62 26.26
C SER A 295 -1.93 0.87 26.21
N GLY A 296 -1.53 1.47 27.35
CA GLY A 296 -1.26 2.90 27.45
C GLY A 296 -2.52 3.77 27.58
N ASP A 297 -3.71 3.18 27.69
CA ASP A 297 -4.99 3.92 27.79
C ASP A 297 -5.06 4.84 29.02
N ASP A 298 -4.37 4.49 30.11
CA ASP A 298 -4.26 5.28 31.34
C ASP A 298 -3.12 6.32 31.29
N GLY A 299 -2.42 6.43 30.15
CA GLY A 299 -1.29 7.33 29.95
C GLY A 299 0.04 6.82 30.55
N ASN A 300 0.04 5.65 31.20
CA ASN A 300 1.23 5.04 31.80
C ASN A 300 1.75 3.94 30.89
N ILE A 301 2.97 4.08 30.38
CA ILE A 301 3.66 3.06 29.59
C ILE A 301 4.77 2.46 30.44
N LEU A 302 4.74 1.15 30.63
CA LEU A 302 5.74 0.42 31.38
C LEU A 302 7.11 0.49 30.69
N GLN A 303 8.17 0.67 31.48
CA GLN A 303 9.53 0.76 30.99
C GLN A 303 10.31 -0.49 31.38
N THR A 304 11.10 -1.01 30.45
CA THR A 304 12.02 -2.13 30.72
C THR A 304 13.42 -1.58 31.03
N LEU A 305 13.92 -1.92 32.21
CA LEU A 305 15.24 -1.48 32.68
C LEU A 305 16.31 -2.56 32.49
N THR A 306 15.91 -3.81 32.37
CA THR A 306 16.80 -4.97 32.27
C THR A 306 16.27 -5.96 31.24
N GLY A 307 17.12 -6.46 30.35
CA GLY A 307 16.78 -7.54 29.41
C GLY A 307 16.80 -8.91 30.07
N GLY A 308 16.16 -9.87 29.40
CA GLY A 308 16.12 -11.27 29.84
C GLY A 308 14.75 -11.73 30.34
N SER A 309 14.54 -13.04 30.30
CA SER A 309 13.24 -13.69 30.58
C SER A 309 12.68 -13.45 31.96
N GLU A 310 13.53 -13.10 32.94
CA GLU A 310 13.09 -12.86 34.33
C GLU A 310 12.38 -11.50 34.48
N TYR A 311 12.67 -10.53 33.61
CA TYR A 311 12.19 -9.14 33.69
C TYR A 311 11.11 -8.79 32.65
N GLY A 312 10.61 -9.81 31.93
CA GLY A 312 9.54 -9.67 30.96
C GLY A 312 8.15 -9.99 31.50
N LEU A 313 7.19 -10.06 30.61
CA LEU A 313 5.82 -10.49 30.87
C LEU A 313 5.75 -12.02 30.83
N LYS A 314 5.42 -12.65 31.97
CA LYS A 314 5.21 -14.10 32.07
C LYS A 314 3.73 -14.38 32.30
N LEU A 315 3.15 -15.27 31.52
CA LEU A 315 1.74 -15.61 31.56
C LEU A 315 1.55 -17.12 31.53
N THR A 316 0.54 -17.58 32.25
CA THR A 316 -0.05 -18.90 32.03
C THR A 316 -1.48 -18.70 31.56
N LEU A 317 -1.82 -19.22 30.37
CA LEU A 317 -3.13 -19.11 29.75
C LEU A 317 -3.89 -20.43 29.89
N TYR A 318 -5.21 -20.33 30.08
CA TYR A 318 -6.16 -21.43 30.01
C TYR A 318 -7.03 -21.30 28.78
N LEU A 319 -6.95 -22.27 27.87
CA LEU A 319 -7.49 -22.20 26.52
C LEU A 319 -8.68 -23.14 26.26
N GLU A 320 -9.05 -23.95 27.28
CA GLU A 320 -10.29 -24.75 27.31
C GLU A 320 -10.56 -25.53 26.00
N ASN A 321 -9.70 -26.51 25.70
CA ASN A 321 -9.71 -27.24 24.43
C ASN A 321 -11.03 -27.95 24.10
N ASP A 322 -11.71 -28.46 25.10
CA ASP A 322 -12.95 -29.20 24.90
C ASP A 322 -14.12 -28.28 24.47
N ASP A 323 -13.93 -26.96 24.60
CA ASP A 323 -14.92 -25.93 24.27
C ASP A 323 -14.74 -25.33 22.85
N TYR A 324 -13.80 -25.89 22.05
CA TYR A 324 -13.54 -25.40 20.69
C TYR A 324 -14.66 -25.78 19.71
N ASN A 325 -14.97 -24.84 18.80
CA ASN A 325 -15.80 -25.15 17.65
C ASN A 325 -14.97 -25.98 16.63
N PRO A 326 -15.37 -27.25 16.38
CA PRO A 326 -14.56 -28.18 15.59
C PRO A 326 -14.53 -27.88 14.08
N TYR A 327 -15.39 -26.98 13.59
CA TYR A 327 -15.54 -26.65 12.17
C TYR A 327 -15.02 -25.27 11.80
N LEU A 328 -14.77 -24.41 12.80
CA LEU A 328 -14.29 -23.05 12.57
C LEU A 328 -12.75 -23.01 12.56
N PHE A 329 -12.12 -23.72 13.52
CA PHE A 329 -10.69 -23.77 13.66
C PHE A 329 -10.19 -25.22 13.77
N THR A 330 -9.11 -25.55 13.07
CA THR A 330 -8.44 -26.85 13.17
C THR A 330 -7.22 -26.81 14.07
N SER A 331 -6.70 -25.61 14.33
CA SER A 331 -5.60 -25.36 15.28
C SER A 331 -6.15 -24.95 16.64
N MET A 332 -5.37 -25.16 17.67
CA MET A 332 -5.67 -24.93 19.05
C MET A 332 -4.55 -24.14 19.69
N GLY A 333 -4.91 -23.11 20.46
CA GLY A 333 -3.90 -22.28 21.10
C GLY A 333 -4.37 -20.85 21.33
N ALA A 334 -3.40 -19.95 21.46
CA ALA A 334 -3.64 -18.52 21.53
C ALA A 334 -2.91 -17.79 20.39
N LYS A 335 -3.42 -16.65 19.98
CA LYS A 335 -2.70 -15.69 19.15
C LYS A 335 -2.18 -14.55 20.00
N ILE A 336 -0.94 -14.17 19.80
CA ILE A 336 -0.31 -13.04 20.48
C ILE A 336 0.24 -12.10 19.43
N ILE A 337 0.00 -10.82 19.65
CA ILE A 337 0.59 -9.75 18.86
C ILE A 337 1.33 -8.78 19.77
N VAL A 338 2.53 -8.39 19.37
CA VAL A 338 3.35 -7.35 19.99
C VAL A 338 3.30 -6.15 19.08
N HIS A 339 2.84 -5.00 19.61
CA HIS A 339 2.61 -3.79 18.80
C HIS A 339 2.87 -2.52 19.63
N ASP A 340 2.88 -1.36 18.97
CA ASP A 340 2.93 -0.08 19.67
C ASP A 340 1.57 0.23 20.33
N GLN A 341 1.59 0.99 21.43
CA GLN A 341 0.37 1.36 22.15
C GLN A 341 -0.64 2.13 21.28
N THR A 342 -0.16 2.83 20.27
CA THR A 342 -0.99 3.62 19.36
C THR A 342 -1.50 2.84 18.15
N GLU A 343 -0.98 1.63 17.92
CA GLU A 343 -1.31 0.80 16.77
C GLU A 343 -2.49 -0.13 17.06
N TYR A 344 -3.32 -0.35 16.04
CA TYR A 344 -4.37 -1.37 16.11
C TYR A 344 -3.75 -2.77 16.01
N PRO A 345 -4.10 -3.71 16.92
CA PRO A 345 -3.56 -5.07 16.87
C PRO A 345 -4.18 -5.88 15.72
N LEU A 346 -3.51 -5.94 14.58
CA LEU A 346 -3.91 -6.74 13.43
C LEU A 346 -3.58 -8.23 13.67
N VAL A 347 -4.40 -8.88 14.50
CA VAL A 347 -4.17 -10.23 15.03
C VAL A 347 -4.02 -11.29 13.95
N ASP A 348 -4.77 -11.15 12.85
CA ASP A 348 -4.74 -12.12 11.76
C ASP A 348 -3.56 -11.95 10.81
N ASP A 349 -3.06 -10.72 10.65
CA ASP A 349 -1.98 -10.42 9.73
C ASP A 349 -0.60 -10.75 10.30
N VAL A 350 -0.36 -10.38 11.58
CA VAL A 350 0.98 -10.47 12.20
C VAL A 350 1.00 -11.24 13.52
N GLY A 351 -0.15 -11.79 13.95
CA GLY A 351 -0.26 -12.53 15.22
C GLY A 351 0.55 -13.83 15.24
N LEU A 352 1.28 -14.04 16.32
CA LEU A 352 2.05 -15.24 16.57
C LEU A 352 1.21 -16.33 17.25
N GLU A 353 1.12 -17.51 16.66
CA GLU A 353 0.40 -18.63 17.26
C GLU A 353 1.20 -19.31 18.38
N ILE A 354 0.54 -19.49 19.51
CA ILE A 354 1.06 -20.13 20.72
C ILE A 354 0.37 -21.49 20.92
N GLN A 355 1.20 -22.51 21.00
CA GLN A 355 0.73 -23.88 21.17
C GLN A 355 0.46 -24.19 22.66
N THR A 356 -0.56 -24.98 22.93
CA THR A 356 -0.85 -25.55 24.28
C THR A 356 0.17 -26.61 24.66
N ALA A 357 0.22 -26.95 25.98
CA ALA A 357 1.16 -27.90 26.58
C ALA A 357 2.66 -27.56 26.34
N THR A 358 2.94 -26.28 26.09
CA THR A 358 4.30 -25.77 25.88
C THR A 358 4.55 -24.49 26.67
N GLU A 359 5.82 -24.26 26.97
CA GLU A 359 6.35 -22.97 27.37
C GLU A 359 6.96 -22.30 26.14
N THR A 360 6.47 -21.11 25.80
CA THR A 360 6.94 -20.32 24.67
C THR A 360 7.69 -19.10 25.17
N LEU A 361 8.97 -19.01 24.84
CA LEU A 361 9.80 -17.84 25.11
C LEU A 361 9.85 -16.97 23.86
N ILE A 362 9.48 -15.69 23.99
CA ILE A 362 9.46 -14.71 22.91
C ILE A 362 10.44 -13.61 23.27
N GLY A 363 11.61 -13.62 22.64
CA GLY A 363 12.60 -12.58 22.77
C GLY A 363 12.33 -11.46 21.79
N LEU A 364 12.27 -10.23 22.30
CA LEU A 364 12.00 -9.02 21.54
C LEU A 364 13.30 -8.30 21.21
N GLN A 365 13.36 -7.75 20.00
CA GLN A 365 14.33 -6.76 19.57
C GLN A 365 13.61 -5.67 18.81
N VAL A 366 13.84 -4.40 19.15
CA VAL A 366 13.14 -3.28 18.53
C VAL A 366 14.00 -2.61 17.47
N THR A 367 13.40 -2.36 16.31
CA THR A 367 13.99 -1.66 15.19
C THR A 367 13.08 -0.48 14.82
N THR A 368 13.64 0.73 14.80
CA THR A 368 12.94 1.90 14.28
C THR A 368 13.46 2.24 12.89
N SER A 369 12.57 2.52 11.96
CA SER A 369 12.91 2.91 10.60
C SER A 369 12.39 4.32 10.32
N ALA A 370 13.26 5.18 9.78
CA ALA A 370 12.92 6.53 9.35
C ALA A 370 13.30 6.69 7.88
N LYS A 371 12.30 6.67 7.00
CA LYS A 371 12.43 6.88 5.55
C LYS A 371 12.32 8.38 5.23
N LEU A 372 12.99 8.79 4.16
CA LEU A 372 12.84 10.14 3.63
C LEU A 372 11.53 10.23 2.82
N SER A 373 10.75 11.29 3.08
CA SER A 373 9.58 11.62 2.27
C SER A 373 9.97 12.14 0.88
N LYS A 374 8.99 12.55 0.06
CA LYS A 374 9.24 13.13 -1.27
C LYS A 374 10.37 14.16 -1.24
N PRO A 375 11.28 14.19 -2.23
CA PRO A 375 11.23 13.48 -3.51
C PRO A 375 11.89 12.08 -3.52
N TYR A 376 12.31 11.52 -2.39
CA TYR A 376 13.07 10.29 -2.30
C TYR A 376 12.17 9.04 -2.28
N SER A 377 11.11 9.07 -1.50
CA SER A 377 10.08 8.02 -1.47
C SER A 377 8.67 8.61 -1.36
N ASP A 378 7.67 7.83 -1.72
CA ASP A 378 6.26 8.23 -1.61
C ASP A 378 5.64 7.64 -0.33
N CYS A 379 6.26 7.93 0.82
CA CYS A 379 5.73 7.56 2.12
C CYS A 379 4.95 8.71 2.76
N THR A 380 4.07 8.40 3.71
CA THR A 380 3.32 9.36 4.53
C THR A 380 3.87 9.41 5.95
N MET A 381 3.78 10.58 6.61
CA MET A 381 4.23 10.74 8.00
C MET A 381 3.18 10.23 8.99
N ASP A 382 1.92 10.51 8.75
CA ASP A 382 0.78 10.27 9.66
C ASP A 382 -0.50 9.84 8.93
N GLY A 383 -0.46 9.66 7.62
CA GLY A 383 -1.62 9.33 6.79
C GLY A 383 -2.53 10.51 6.43
N SER A 384 -2.22 11.74 6.86
CA SER A 384 -3.06 12.92 6.58
C SER A 384 -3.12 13.30 5.10
N ASP A 385 -2.14 12.87 4.32
CA ASP A 385 -2.05 13.07 2.86
C ASP A 385 -2.66 11.90 2.06
N VAL A 386 -3.24 10.91 2.75
CA VAL A 386 -3.95 9.77 2.16
C VAL A 386 -5.44 10.09 2.08
N LEU A 387 -6.06 9.83 0.93
CA LEU A 387 -7.47 10.17 0.70
C LEU A 387 -8.45 9.24 1.42
N GLU A 388 -8.00 8.04 1.81
CA GLU A 388 -8.85 7.04 2.45
C GLU A 388 -9.02 7.34 3.95
N GLN A 389 -10.24 7.19 4.45
CA GLN A 389 -10.55 7.38 5.86
C GLN A 389 -10.08 6.18 6.67
N ASN A 390 -9.31 6.42 7.73
CA ASN A 390 -8.96 5.39 8.71
C ASN A 390 -10.18 5.01 9.54
N LEU A 391 -10.68 3.79 9.37
CA LEU A 391 -11.85 3.25 10.07
C LEU A 391 -11.55 2.72 11.48
N TYR A 392 -10.27 2.55 11.81
CA TYR A 392 -9.83 1.91 13.06
C TYR A 392 -9.61 2.90 14.20
N ASN A 393 -9.64 4.22 13.94
CA ASN A 393 -9.40 5.29 14.93
C ASN A 393 -8.07 5.16 15.70
N THR A 394 -7.05 4.59 15.08
CA THR A 394 -5.70 4.39 15.62
C THR A 394 -4.67 5.05 14.72
N SER A 395 -3.38 4.95 15.05
CA SER A 395 -2.32 5.43 14.18
C SER A 395 -2.40 4.79 12.80
N TYR A 396 -1.98 5.54 11.79
CA TYR A 396 -1.99 5.07 10.41
C TYR A 396 -0.96 3.97 10.18
N SER A 397 -1.35 2.93 9.47
CA SER A 397 -0.44 1.96 8.84
C SER A 397 -0.94 1.60 7.45
N LEU A 398 -0.06 1.08 6.60
CA LEU A 398 -0.44 0.65 5.25
C LEU A 398 -1.56 -0.40 5.28
N GLN A 399 -1.48 -1.37 6.20
CA GLN A 399 -2.47 -2.44 6.32
C GLN A 399 -3.84 -1.88 6.75
N ILE A 400 -3.86 -0.98 7.73
CA ILE A 400 -5.10 -0.30 8.16
C ILE A 400 -5.73 0.48 7.00
N CYS A 401 -4.93 1.17 6.18
CA CYS A 401 -5.42 1.86 5.01
C CYS A 401 -6.02 0.89 3.98
N LEU A 402 -5.32 -0.20 3.67
CA LEU A 402 -5.79 -1.22 2.72
C LEU A 402 -7.09 -1.88 3.18
N HIS A 403 -7.20 -2.22 4.46
CA HIS A 403 -8.44 -2.77 5.04
C HIS A 403 -9.58 -1.74 5.02
N SER A 404 -9.30 -0.47 5.37
CA SER A 404 -10.30 0.60 5.32
C SER A 404 -10.80 0.85 3.90
N CYS A 405 -9.89 0.88 2.92
CA CYS A 405 -10.22 1.04 1.52
C CYS A 405 -11.06 -0.15 0.99
N PHE A 406 -10.67 -1.38 1.32
CA PHE A 406 -11.46 -2.56 0.96
C PHE A 406 -12.86 -2.50 1.55
N GLN A 407 -13.01 -2.08 2.82
CA GLN A 407 -14.31 -1.92 3.48
C GLN A 407 -15.17 -0.83 2.81
N THR A 408 -14.57 0.29 2.45
CA THR A 408 -15.25 1.38 1.72
C THR A 408 -15.73 0.89 0.35
N GLU A 409 -14.89 0.16 -0.39
CA GLU A 409 -15.25 -0.47 -1.65
C GLU A 409 -16.33 -1.55 -1.50
N MET A 410 -16.29 -2.31 -0.39
CA MET A 410 -17.32 -3.32 -0.07
C MET A 410 -18.69 -2.65 0.12
N ILE A 411 -18.75 -1.57 0.88
CA ILE A 411 -19.99 -0.82 1.11
C ILE A 411 -20.49 -0.19 -0.19
N SER A 412 -19.61 0.39 -1.00
CA SER A 412 -20.01 1.06 -2.24
C SER A 412 -20.51 0.10 -3.33
N ASN A 413 -19.88 -1.08 -3.45
CA ASN A 413 -20.21 -2.05 -4.50
C ASN A 413 -21.26 -3.08 -4.04
N CYS A 414 -21.20 -3.53 -2.79
CA CYS A 414 -22.04 -4.62 -2.27
C CYS A 414 -23.19 -4.10 -1.36
N GLY A 415 -23.15 -2.82 -0.98
CA GLY A 415 -24.19 -2.18 -0.16
C GLY A 415 -24.16 -2.53 1.33
N CYS A 416 -23.15 -3.29 1.78
CA CYS A 416 -22.98 -3.72 3.17
C CYS A 416 -21.50 -3.84 3.54
N ALA A 417 -21.19 -3.82 4.83
CA ALA A 417 -19.84 -3.90 5.37
C ALA A 417 -19.42 -5.35 5.63
N TYR A 418 -18.16 -5.68 5.35
CA TYR A 418 -17.61 -6.98 5.67
C TYR A 418 -17.35 -7.13 7.16
N TYR A 419 -17.77 -8.25 7.74
CA TYR A 419 -17.84 -8.43 9.19
C TYR A 419 -16.49 -8.39 9.91
N GLU A 420 -15.42 -8.83 9.27
CA GLU A 420 -14.09 -8.90 9.88
C GLU A 420 -13.40 -7.54 10.03
N GLN A 421 -13.99 -6.48 9.47
CA GLN A 421 -13.45 -5.14 9.51
C GLN A 421 -14.37 -4.19 10.29
N PRO A 422 -13.87 -3.05 10.83
CA PRO A 422 -14.68 -2.11 11.58
C PRO A 422 -15.87 -1.61 10.77
N LEU A 423 -16.99 -1.41 11.48
CA LEU A 423 -18.23 -0.92 10.90
C LEU A 423 -18.22 0.61 10.86
N PRO A 424 -18.24 1.23 9.67
CA PRO A 424 -18.38 2.68 9.55
C PRO A 424 -19.74 3.16 10.01
N SER A 425 -19.81 4.43 10.43
CA SER A 425 -21.08 5.05 10.86
C SER A 425 -22.14 5.02 9.76
N GLY A 426 -23.31 4.47 10.06
CA GLY A 426 -24.43 4.39 9.12
C GLY A 426 -24.39 3.20 8.16
N ALA A 427 -23.38 2.32 8.24
CA ALA A 427 -23.33 1.06 7.51
C ALA A 427 -23.85 -0.10 8.37
N GLU A 428 -24.18 -1.20 7.73
CA GLU A 428 -24.56 -2.47 8.37
C GLU A 428 -23.69 -3.59 7.84
N TYR A 429 -23.44 -4.60 8.68
CA TYR A 429 -22.73 -5.79 8.24
C TYR A 429 -23.53 -6.60 7.23
N CYS A 430 -22.81 -7.29 6.34
CA CYS A 430 -23.42 -8.18 5.37
C CYS A 430 -24.03 -9.42 6.02
N TYR A 431 -25.29 -9.69 5.76
CA TYR A 431 -25.96 -10.95 6.09
C TYR A 431 -26.98 -11.30 4.99
N TYR A 432 -27.19 -12.59 4.79
CA TYR A 432 -27.85 -13.11 3.60
C TYR A 432 -29.30 -12.64 3.43
N GLU A 433 -30.06 -12.53 4.54
CA GLU A 433 -31.49 -12.18 4.49
C GLU A 433 -31.74 -10.78 3.91
N LYS A 434 -30.88 -9.82 4.23
CA LYS A 434 -31.00 -8.44 3.75
C LYS A 434 -30.18 -8.19 2.48
N TYR A 435 -29.03 -8.85 2.35
CA TYR A 435 -28.09 -8.64 1.25
C TYR A 435 -27.81 -9.97 0.51
N PRO A 436 -28.82 -10.56 -0.16
CA PRO A 436 -28.62 -11.80 -0.92
C PRO A 436 -27.53 -11.60 -1.98
N GLY A 437 -26.62 -12.57 -2.11
CA GLY A 437 -25.50 -12.47 -3.05
C GLY A 437 -24.29 -11.66 -2.53
N TRP A 438 -24.25 -11.23 -1.29
CA TRP A 438 -23.11 -10.48 -0.72
C TRP A 438 -21.80 -11.27 -0.82
N ILE A 439 -21.83 -12.59 -0.64
CA ILE A 439 -20.64 -13.45 -0.75
C ILE A 439 -20.08 -13.43 -2.18
N TYR A 440 -20.95 -13.46 -3.19
CA TYR A 440 -20.53 -13.34 -4.59
C TYR A 440 -19.84 -11.99 -4.84
N CYS A 441 -20.44 -10.90 -4.36
CA CYS A 441 -19.90 -9.55 -4.46
C CYS A 441 -18.53 -9.45 -3.75
N TYR A 442 -18.40 -10.00 -2.54
CA TYR A 442 -17.16 -10.06 -1.78
C TYR A 442 -16.03 -10.74 -2.57
N TYR A 443 -16.28 -11.94 -3.12
CA TYR A 443 -15.26 -12.67 -3.88
C TYR A 443 -14.88 -11.95 -5.18
N GLN A 444 -15.82 -11.27 -5.84
CA GLN A 444 -15.52 -10.44 -7.01
C GLN A 444 -14.64 -9.24 -6.63
N LEU A 445 -14.90 -8.64 -5.49
CA LEU A 445 -14.12 -7.51 -5.01
C LEU A 445 -12.73 -7.96 -4.54
N GLN A 446 -12.66 -9.09 -3.84
CA GLN A 446 -11.40 -9.68 -3.39
C GLN A 446 -10.50 -10.07 -4.57
N ASP A 447 -11.06 -10.65 -5.65
CA ASP A 447 -10.30 -10.93 -6.88
C ASP A 447 -9.71 -9.64 -7.49
N LYS A 448 -10.49 -8.56 -7.51
CA LYS A 448 -9.99 -7.26 -7.97
C LYS A 448 -8.90 -6.70 -7.06
N PHE A 449 -9.05 -6.85 -5.75
CA PHE A 449 -8.09 -6.38 -4.76
C PHE A 449 -6.74 -7.10 -4.87
N VAL A 450 -6.78 -8.44 -4.92
CA VAL A 450 -5.56 -9.29 -5.04
C VAL A 450 -4.85 -9.07 -6.38
N ASN A 451 -5.59 -8.81 -7.45
CA ASN A 451 -5.02 -8.54 -8.78
C ASN A 451 -4.69 -7.06 -9.02
N GLU A 452 -4.60 -6.24 -7.98
CA GLU A 452 -4.25 -4.81 -8.06
C GLU A 452 -5.14 -4.01 -9.02
N ARG A 453 -6.43 -4.37 -9.10
CA ARG A 453 -7.42 -3.71 -9.97
C ARG A 453 -8.30 -2.73 -9.20
N LEU A 454 -8.11 -2.60 -7.91
CA LEU A 454 -8.69 -1.56 -7.07
C LEU A 454 -7.67 -0.43 -6.88
N ALA A 455 -8.17 0.78 -6.73
CA ALA A 455 -7.32 1.95 -6.49
C ALA A 455 -6.62 1.94 -5.10
N CYS A 456 -6.91 0.96 -4.24
CA CYS A 456 -6.41 0.90 -2.87
C CYS A 456 -4.88 0.91 -2.78
N GLN A 457 -4.19 0.15 -3.67
CA GLN A 457 -2.72 0.11 -3.69
C GLN A 457 -2.09 1.44 -4.14
N ASP A 458 -2.79 2.19 -4.99
CA ASP A 458 -2.33 3.50 -5.47
C ASP A 458 -2.60 4.62 -4.43
N ILE A 459 -3.64 4.48 -3.63
CA ILE A 459 -4.07 5.48 -2.63
C ILE A 459 -3.30 5.29 -1.32
N CYS A 460 -3.15 4.05 -0.86
CA CYS A 460 -2.50 3.72 0.40
C CYS A 460 -0.98 3.76 0.27
N LYS A 461 -0.33 4.45 1.20
CA LYS A 461 1.12 4.65 1.23
C LYS A 461 1.74 4.00 2.44
N GLU A 462 3.00 3.62 2.34
CA GLU A 462 3.77 3.22 3.52
C GLU A 462 4.01 4.41 4.47
N THR A 463 4.21 4.12 5.75
CA THR A 463 4.65 5.13 6.73
C THR A 463 6.12 5.46 6.56
N CYS A 464 6.47 6.75 6.67
CA CYS A 464 7.88 7.16 6.67
C CYS A 464 8.60 6.73 7.96
N ASN A 465 7.88 6.68 9.08
CA ASN A 465 8.40 6.19 10.35
C ASN A 465 7.68 4.91 10.74
N SER A 466 8.43 3.84 10.99
CA SER A 466 7.91 2.59 11.55
C SER A 466 8.73 2.16 12.76
N LYS A 467 8.08 1.36 13.62
CA LYS A 467 8.69 0.72 14.76
C LYS A 467 8.28 -0.74 14.72
N ASP A 468 9.25 -1.58 14.49
CA ASP A 468 9.04 -3.00 14.27
C ASP A 468 9.72 -3.80 15.38
N TRP A 469 9.09 -4.91 15.79
CA TRP A 469 9.66 -5.85 16.74
C TRP A 469 10.07 -7.13 16.03
N ASP A 470 11.36 -7.42 16.06
CA ASP A 470 11.89 -8.72 15.63
C ASP A 470 11.67 -9.74 16.76
N LEU A 471 10.89 -10.77 16.47
CA LEU A 471 10.48 -11.78 17.44
C LEU A 471 11.28 -13.07 17.28
N THR A 472 12.00 -13.46 18.33
CA THR A 472 12.67 -14.76 18.38
C THR A 472 11.89 -15.73 19.25
N LYS A 473 11.39 -16.83 18.68
CA LYS A 473 10.57 -17.82 19.37
C LYS A 473 11.38 -19.05 19.77
N SER A 474 11.27 -19.47 21.02
CA SER A 474 11.78 -20.75 21.54
C SER A 474 10.67 -21.51 22.24
N LEU A 475 10.67 -22.86 22.12
CA LEU A 475 9.62 -23.73 22.63
C LEU A 475 10.19 -24.82 23.50
N ALA A 476 9.56 -25.06 24.64
CA ALA A 476 9.81 -26.20 25.52
C ALA A 476 8.50 -26.89 25.90
N ARG A 477 8.53 -28.17 26.17
CA ARG A 477 7.35 -28.87 26.73
C ARG A 477 7.10 -28.46 28.17
N TRP A 478 5.86 -28.03 28.46
CA TRP A 478 5.45 -27.59 29.80
C TRP A 478 4.02 -28.03 30.09
N PRO A 479 3.70 -28.45 31.36
CA PRO A 479 4.67 -28.86 32.40
C PRO A 479 5.45 -30.10 32.01
N SER A 480 6.65 -30.30 32.59
CA SER A 480 7.42 -31.52 32.41
C SER A 480 6.67 -32.72 32.98
N VAL A 481 7.01 -33.91 32.52
CA VAL A 481 6.38 -35.16 33.06
C VAL A 481 6.51 -35.26 34.56
N ALA A 482 7.66 -34.87 35.12
CA ALA A 482 7.95 -34.94 36.53
C ALA A 482 7.23 -33.84 37.36
N SER A 483 7.00 -32.67 36.78
CA SER A 483 6.37 -31.53 37.48
C SER A 483 4.87 -31.43 37.27
N LYS A 484 4.31 -32.15 36.30
CA LYS A 484 2.93 -32.04 35.89
C LYS A 484 1.92 -32.03 37.04
N ASP A 485 1.99 -33.02 37.91
CA ASP A 485 0.95 -33.25 38.92
C ASP A 485 0.93 -32.12 39.97
N TRP A 486 2.09 -31.69 40.44
CA TRP A 486 2.13 -30.62 41.44
C TRP A 486 1.79 -29.26 40.86
N VAL A 487 2.25 -28.96 39.60
CA VAL A 487 1.93 -27.72 38.92
C VAL A 487 0.42 -27.59 38.68
N LEU A 488 -0.21 -28.63 38.12
CA LEU A 488 -1.64 -28.61 37.86
C LEU A 488 -2.47 -28.52 39.14
N ASN A 489 -2.06 -29.23 40.21
CA ASN A 489 -2.74 -29.16 41.49
C ASN A 489 -2.65 -27.76 42.12
N LEU A 490 -1.50 -27.09 42.00
CA LEU A 490 -1.32 -25.75 42.53
C LEU A 490 -2.17 -24.73 41.75
N LEU A 491 -2.16 -24.80 40.42
CA LEU A 491 -2.99 -23.93 39.57
C LEU A 491 -4.49 -24.15 39.80
N ASN A 492 -4.94 -25.39 40.02
CA ASN A 492 -6.32 -25.68 40.40
C ASN A 492 -6.69 -25.05 41.75
N TRP A 493 -5.78 -25.13 42.72
CA TRP A 493 -5.98 -24.53 44.01
C TRP A 493 -6.05 -23.01 43.97
N GLU A 494 -5.15 -22.39 43.23
CA GLU A 494 -5.13 -20.92 43.03
C GLU A 494 -6.41 -20.40 42.37
N ARG A 495 -6.99 -21.15 41.43
CA ARG A 495 -8.27 -20.77 40.77
C ARG A 495 -9.50 -21.18 41.53
N GLY A 496 -9.37 -21.93 42.59
CA GLY A 496 -10.54 -22.48 43.32
C GLY A 496 -11.45 -23.36 42.45
N LEU A 497 -10.88 -24.00 41.42
CA LEU A 497 -11.65 -24.87 40.52
C LEU A 497 -11.89 -26.23 41.12
N ASN A 498 -13.14 -26.73 41.03
CA ASN A 498 -13.48 -28.10 41.41
C ASN A 498 -13.08 -29.14 40.34
N ASN A 499 -12.71 -28.72 39.15
CA ASN A 499 -12.32 -29.56 38.02
C ASN A 499 -10.78 -29.60 37.88
N THR A 500 -10.24 -30.77 37.56
CA THR A 500 -8.82 -30.94 37.30
C THR A 500 -8.44 -30.31 35.95
N LEU A 501 -7.60 -29.28 35.99
CA LEU A 501 -6.99 -28.70 34.78
C LEU A 501 -6.22 -29.80 34.02
N ASN A 502 -6.36 -29.79 32.69
CA ASN A 502 -5.58 -30.65 31.82
C ASN A 502 -4.41 -29.83 31.24
N LYS A 503 -3.21 -30.46 31.19
CA LYS A 503 -2.03 -29.79 30.59
C LYS A 503 -2.25 -29.33 29.16
N ASN A 504 -3.13 -30.02 28.41
CA ASN A 504 -3.43 -29.67 27.01
C ASN A 504 -4.25 -28.39 26.87
N ASP A 505 -4.84 -27.90 27.97
CA ASP A 505 -5.62 -26.67 28.00
C ASP A 505 -4.79 -25.45 28.42
N LEU A 506 -3.53 -25.67 28.77
CA LEU A 506 -2.65 -24.64 29.31
C LEU A 506 -1.52 -24.29 28.34
N ALA A 507 -1.16 -23.01 28.29
CA ALA A 507 0.05 -22.54 27.63
C ALA A 507 0.82 -21.60 28.56
N SER A 508 2.13 -21.77 28.67
CA SER A 508 3.04 -20.87 29.39
C SER A 508 3.77 -20.00 28.39
N ILE A 509 3.89 -18.71 28.69
CA ILE A 509 4.46 -17.71 27.76
C ILE A 509 5.35 -16.75 28.55
N ALA A 510 6.51 -16.42 28.00
CA ALA A 510 7.35 -15.33 28.49
C ALA A 510 7.78 -14.43 27.34
N ILE A 511 7.48 -13.14 27.46
CA ILE A 511 7.77 -12.10 26.45
C ILE A 511 8.72 -11.11 27.08
N PHE A 512 9.91 -10.93 26.50
CA PHE A 512 10.96 -10.13 27.11
C PHE A 512 11.91 -9.54 26.07
N TYR A 513 12.54 -8.41 26.36
CA TYR A 513 13.64 -7.91 25.55
C TYR A 513 14.88 -8.79 25.74
N GLN A 514 15.47 -9.26 24.64
CA GLN A 514 16.74 -10.02 24.65
C GLN A 514 17.89 -9.12 25.11
N ASP A 515 17.94 -7.94 24.55
CA ASP A 515 18.82 -6.85 24.92
C ASP A 515 18.08 -5.50 24.85
N LEU A 516 18.65 -4.46 25.46
CA LEU A 516 18.09 -3.13 25.44
C LEU A 516 18.76 -2.25 24.36
N ASN A 517 19.06 -2.85 23.22
CA ASN A 517 19.63 -2.19 22.07
C ASN A 517 18.52 -1.73 21.10
N LEU A 518 18.33 -0.41 21.03
CA LEU A 518 17.51 0.16 19.97
C LEU A 518 18.31 0.19 18.67
N ARG A 519 17.83 -0.50 17.65
CA ARG A 519 18.33 -0.37 16.29
C ARG A 519 17.54 0.73 15.57
N SER A 520 18.24 1.73 15.06
CA SER A 520 17.61 2.79 14.28
C SER A 520 18.19 2.80 12.86
N LEU A 521 17.33 2.56 11.90
CA LEU A 521 17.60 2.69 10.47
C LEU A 521 17.12 4.07 10.03
N SER A 522 18.04 4.93 9.62
CA SER A 522 17.66 6.24 9.10
C SER A 522 18.18 6.45 7.71
N GLU A 523 17.30 6.90 6.82
CA GLU A 523 17.65 7.32 5.49
C GLU A 523 18.13 8.76 5.50
N SER A 524 19.20 9.01 4.77
CA SER A 524 19.69 10.35 4.48
C SER A 524 19.99 10.50 3.00
N PRO A 525 19.89 11.71 2.42
CA PRO A 525 20.32 11.93 1.04
C PRO A 525 21.77 11.51 0.86
N ALA A 526 22.06 10.66 -0.13
CA ALA A 526 23.43 10.23 -0.43
C ALA A 526 24.35 11.42 -0.71
N ASN A 527 23.80 12.49 -1.28
CA ASN A 527 24.53 13.72 -1.57
C ASN A 527 23.73 14.94 -1.05
N SER A 528 24.31 15.72 -0.15
CA SER A 528 23.74 17.01 0.20
C SER A 528 23.82 18.00 -0.97
N ILE A 529 22.96 19.02 -0.99
CA ILE A 529 23.01 20.09 -2.01
C ILE A 529 24.40 20.75 -2.04
N ALA A 530 25.01 20.95 -0.88
CA ALA A 530 26.36 21.53 -0.78
C ALA A 530 27.41 20.60 -1.42
N THR A 531 27.33 19.29 -1.16
CA THR A 531 28.22 18.29 -1.77
C THR A 531 28.01 18.22 -3.28
N LEU A 532 26.75 18.26 -3.74
CA LEU A 532 26.40 18.28 -5.16
C LEU A 532 27.02 19.47 -5.88
N LEU A 533 26.83 20.69 -5.34
CA LEU A 533 27.41 21.92 -5.89
C LEU A 533 28.93 21.91 -5.87
N SER A 534 29.54 21.40 -4.78
CA SER A 534 30.99 21.25 -4.68
C SER A 534 31.54 20.30 -5.75
N ASN A 535 30.91 19.14 -5.93
CA ASN A 535 31.30 18.17 -6.94
C ASN A 535 31.12 18.72 -8.35
N MET A 536 30.00 19.41 -8.63
CA MET A 536 29.78 20.07 -9.93
C MET A 536 30.84 21.15 -10.20
N GLY A 537 31.21 21.96 -9.20
CA GLY A 537 32.25 22.96 -9.28
C GLY A 537 33.65 22.32 -9.49
N GLY A 538 33.92 21.21 -8.80
CA GLY A 538 35.15 20.43 -8.97
C GLY A 538 35.31 19.89 -10.40
N GLN A 539 34.22 19.37 -10.99
CA GLN A 539 34.21 18.89 -12.37
C GLN A 539 34.49 20.02 -13.39
N LEU A 540 33.86 21.19 -13.18
CA LEU A 540 34.14 22.37 -13.99
C LEU A 540 35.62 22.78 -13.92
N GLY A 541 36.18 22.79 -12.70
CA GLY A 541 37.59 23.08 -12.46
C GLY A 541 38.52 22.07 -13.13
N LEU A 542 38.21 20.78 -13.03
CA LEU A 542 39.04 19.69 -13.59
C LEU A 542 39.07 19.71 -15.11
N TRP A 543 37.95 19.80 -15.79
CA TRP A 543 37.84 19.64 -17.24
C TRP A 543 38.10 20.93 -18.01
N MET A 544 37.70 22.08 -17.48
CA MET A 544 37.77 23.36 -18.19
C MET A 544 38.58 24.42 -17.45
N SER A 545 39.06 24.13 -16.24
CA SER A 545 39.65 25.12 -15.31
C SER A 545 38.74 26.32 -15.11
N CYS A 546 37.42 26.09 -15.14
CA CYS A 546 36.42 27.11 -15.10
C CYS A 546 35.81 27.18 -13.67
N SER A 547 35.75 28.37 -13.12
CA SER A 547 35.04 28.64 -11.87
C SER A 547 33.55 28.95 -12.13
N ILE A 548 32.76 28.99 -11.09
CA ILE A 548 31.37 29.45 -11.14
C ILE A 548 31.28 30.86 -11.73
N VAL A 549 32.28 31.71 -11.46
CA VAL A 549 32.36 33.08 -12.01
C VAL A 549 32.53 33.05 -13.52
N CYS A 550 33.40 32.17 -14.05
CA CYS A 550 33.53 32.01 -15.51
C CYS A 550 32.23 31.50 -16.17
N PHE A 551 31.45 30.70 -15.45
CA PHE A 551 30.17 30.25 -15.94
C PHE A 551 29.16 31.41 -16.00
N LEU A 552 29.14 32.28 -14.97
CA LEU A 552 28.31 33.49 -14.97
C LEU A 552 28.74 34.48 -16.08
N GLU A 553 30.04 34.67 -16.33
CA GLU A 553 30.53 35.47 -17.42
C GLU A 553 30.08 34.90 -18.81
N MET A 554 30.15 33.58 -18.95
CA MET A 554 29.63 32.91 -20.14
C MET A 554 28.14 33.12 -20.32
N TRP A 555 27.38 33.00 -19.23
CA TRP A 555 25.93 33.20 -19.20
C TRP A 555 25.57 34.65 -19.59
N GLU A 556 26.29 35.65 -19.05
CA GLU A 556 26.14 37.05 -19.40
C GLU A 556 26.34 37.27 -20.90
N VAL A 557 27.45 36.80 -21.44
CA VAL A 557 27.77 36.96 -22.86
C VAL A 557 26.74 36.27 -23.76
N PHE A 558 26.34 35.03 -23.46
CA PHE A 558 25.44 34.28 -24.32
C PHE A 558 23.99 34.72 -24.19
N LEU A 559 23.48 35.02 -22.98
CA LEU A 559 22.08 35.40 -22.80
C LEU A 559 21.87 36.91 -22.97
N VAL A 560 22.66 37.72 -22.29
CA VAL A 560 22.42 39.16 -22.26
C VAL A 560 22.94 39.83 -23.55
N ASP A 561 24.20 39.61 -23.86
CA ASP A 561 24.83 40.32 -24.95
C ASP A 561 24.38 39.85 -26.33
N ILE A 562 24.27 38.53 -26.54
CA ILE A 562 23.78 37.99 -27.83
C ILE A 562 22.31 38.36 -28.03
N LEU A 563 21.45 38.22 -27.01
CA LEU A 563 20.04 38.60 -27.13
C LEU A 563 19.90 40.10 -27.42
N THR A 564 20.77 40.91 -26.79
CA THR A 564 20.76 42.38 -27.02
C THR A 564 21.19 42.70 -28.45
N ILE A 565 22.18 42.06 -29.02
CA ILE A 565 22.61 42.23 -30.40
C ILE A 565 21.53 41.78 -31.37
N ILE A 566 20.88 40.65 -31.12
CA ILE A 566 19.77 40.13 -31.92
C ILE A 566 18.57 41.13 -31.87
N ALA A 567 18.22 41.60 -30.72
CA ALA A 567 17.14 42.57 -30.53
C ALA A 567 17.42 43.88 -31.29
N ARG A 568 18.67 44.39 -31.18
CA ARG A 568 19.10 45.60 -31.94
C ARG A 568 19.04 45.37 -33.46
N TYR A 569 19.46 44.20 -33.95
CA TYR A 569 19.37 43.81 -35.35
C TYR A 569 17.90 43.80 -35.84
N TRP A 570 17.01 43.17 -35.11
CA TRP A 570 15.60 43.15 -35.50
C TRP A 570 14.95 44.52 -35.47
N LEU A 571 15.25 45.33 -34.45
CA LEU A 571 14.76 46.72 -34.36
C LEU A 571 15.28 47.56 -35.52
N HIS A 572 16.55 47.40 -35.91
CA HIS A 572 17.14 48.12 -37.05
C HIS A 572 16.50 47.69 -38.36
N ARG A 573 16.31 46.37 -38.57
CA ARG A 573 15.62 45.83 -39.76
C ARG A 573 14.18 46.23 -39.82
N GLY A 574 13.48 46.26 -38.69
CA GLY A 574 12.11 46.77 -38.58
C GLY A 574 12.00 48.26 -38.97
N ARG A 575 12.93 49.10 -38.46
CA ARG A 575 13.00 50.55 -38.84
C ARG A 575 13.26 50.75 -40.32
N GLN A 576 14.15 49.96 -40.93
CA GLN A 576 14.41 50.01 -42.38
C GLN A 576 13.17 49.58 -43.19
N TRP A 577 12.48 48.55 -42.79
CA TRP A 577 11.24 48.09 -43.41
C TRP A 577 10.13 49.15 -43.34
N TRP A 578 9.99 49.82 -42.18
CA TRP A 578 9.04 50.94 -41.98
C TRP A 578 9.41 52.16 -42.87
N ARG A 579 10.70 52.48 -42.97
CA ARG A 579 11.14 53.57 -43.88
C ARG A 579 10.83 53.25 -45.34
N LYS A 580 11.16 52.04 -45.81
CA LYS A 580 10.85 51.59 -47.16
C LYS A 580 9.33 51.54 -47.43
N ARG A 581 8.54 51.20 -46.43
CA ARG A 581 7.07 51.18 -46.54
C ARG A 581 6.53 52.63 -46.61
N LYS A 582 7.07 53.55 -45.85
CA LYS A 582 6.68 54.96 -45.88
C LYS A 582 7.11 55.64 -47.21
N GLU A 583 8.29 55.29 -47.75
CA GLU A 583 8.76 55.75 -49.09
C GLU A 583 7.87 55.21 -50.22
N ARG A 584 7.39 53.97 -50.15
CA ARG A 584 6.43 53.42 -51.12
C ARG A 584 5.07 54.05 -51.03
N GLN A 585 4.61 54.50 -49.86
CA GLN A 585 3.34 55.21 -49.71
C GLN A 585 3.40 56.66 -50.24
N MET A 586 4.58 57.29 -50.26
CA MET A 586 4.78 58.62 -50.83
C MET A 586 4.91 58.64 -52.37
N GLN A 587 5.05 57.47 -53.02
CA GLN A 587 5.22 57.30 -54.48
C GLN A 587 3.93 56.84 -55.17
N GLN A 588 2.78 56.83 -54.55
CA GLN A 588 1.51 56.65 -55.24
C GLN A 588 0.97 57.96 -55.76
N PRO A 589 0.70 58.08 -57.07
CA PRO A 589 0.09 59.28 -57.67
C PRO A 589 -1.37 59.39 -57.18
N SER A 590 -1.73 60.60 -56.85
CA SER A 590 -3.14 60.98 -56.53
C SER A 590 -4.07 60.69 -57.65
N PRO A 591 -5.26 60.12 -57.44
CA PRO A 591 -6.32 60.05 -58.42
C PRO A 591 -7.01 61.45 -58.58
N PRO A 592 -7.60 61.76 -59.72
CA PRO A 592 -8.18 63.06 -59.99
C PRO A 592 -9.50 63.27 -59.26
N ASP A 593 -9.75 64.55 -58.96
CA ASP A 593 -10.97 65.09 -58.37
C ASP A 593 -12.25 64.74 -59.16
N HIS A 594 -13.26 64.33 -58.45
CA HIS A 594 -14.66 64.53 -58.80
C HIS A 594 -15.45 64.99 -57.57
N ASP A 595 -15.87 66.21 -57.65
CA ASP A 595 -16.85 66.85 -56.80
C ASP A 595 -18.18 66.07 -56.73
N THR A 596 -18.71 65.95 -55.53
CA THR A 596 -20.09 66.35 -55.20
C THR A 596 -20.35 66.19 -53.71
N GLY A 597 -20.94 67.21 -53.19
CA GLY A 597 -21.16 67.62 -51.85
C GLY A 597 -22.10 66.76 -50.96
N HIS A 598 -22.14 67.30 -49.82
CA HIS A 598 -23.16 67.29 -48.74
C HIS A 598 -22.95 66.43 -47.49
N HIS A 599 -22.90 67.23 -46.46
CA HIS A 599 -23.41 67.09 -45.08
C HIS A 599 -22.61 66.30 -44.04
N ASN A 600 -21.99 67.10 -43.14
CA ASN A 600 -21.82 66.82 -41.72
C ASN A 600 -23.14 66.50 -40.98
N PRO A 601 -23.16 65.83 -39.87
CA PRO A 601 -22.74 66.44 -38.59
C PRO A 601 -21.93 65.50 -37.64
N VAL A 602 -20.99 66.14 -36.98
CA VAL A 602 -20.69 66.26 -35.52
C VAL A 602 -21.32 65.22 -34.58
N CYS A 603 -20.48 64.60 -33.81
CA CYS A 603 -20.48 64.32 -32.36
C CYS A 603 -19.22 63.47 -31.99
N ILE A 604 -18.24 63.99 -31.30
CA ILE A 604 -18.05 64.21 -29.87
C ILE A 604 -18.07 62.90 -29.08
N ASP A 605 -16.91 62.72 -28.40
CA ASP A 605 -16.55 62.19 -27.11
C ASP A 605 -16.11 60.73 -26.96
N ASP A 606 -14.92 60.67 -26.48
CA ASP A 606 -14.35 59.92 -25.37
C ASP A 606 -14.97 58.58 -25.01
N GLU A 607 -14.16 57.55 -25.10
CA GLU A 607 -14.00 56.61 -23.98
C GLU A 607 -12.83 55.64 -24.21
N ASP A 608 -12.19 55.28 -23.11
CA ASP A 608 -11.01 54.43 -22.96
C ASP A 608 -11.18 53.01 -23.55
N PRO A 609 -10.08 52.32 -23.88
CA PRO A 609 -10.11 50.93 -24.36
C PRO A 609 -10.50 49.95 -23.27
N PRO A 610 -11.38 48.97 -23.53
CA PRO A 610 -11.86 48.03 -22.52
C PRO A 610 -10.77 47.07 -22.06
N THR A 611 -10.80 46.82 -20.76
CA THR A 611 -9.93 45.89 -20.05
C THR A 611 -10.20 44.43 -20.43
N PHE A 612 -9.17 43.59 -20.26
CA PHE A 612 -9.08 42.17 -20.66
C PHE A 612 -10.24 41.25 -20.23
N HIS A 613 -11.12 41.69 -19.34
CA HIS A 613 -12.23 40.88 -18.81
C HIS A 613 -13.52 40.86 -19.64
N THR A 614 -13.67 41.74 -20.62
CA THR A 614 -14.93 41.86 -21.41
C THR A 614 -14.93 41.06 -22.73
N ALA A 615 -13.81 40.44 -23.09
CA ALA A 615 -13.66 39.69 -24.35
C ALA A 615 -14.11 38.20 -24.27
N MET A 616 -14.57 37.72 -23.12
CA MET A 616 -14.94 36.30 -22.95
C MET A 616 -16.44 35.98 -22.95
N GLN A 617 -17.30 36.92 -23.39
CA GLN A 617 -18.74 36.66 -23.48
C GLN A 617 -19.30 37.03 -24.83
N LEU A 618 -19.02 36.22 -25.84
CA LEU A 618 -19.84 36.20 -27.07
C LEU A 618 -19.94 34.77 -27.60
N PRO A 619 -21.14 34.30 -27.99
CA PRO A 619 -21.38 32.88 -28.32
C PRO A 619 -20.95 32.55 -29.77
N CYS A 620 -20.42 31.33 -29.91
CA CYS A 620 -20.05 30.73 -31.18
C CYS A 620 -21.26 30.48 -32.08
N VAL A 621 -21.17 30.91 -33.32
CA VAL A 621 -22.04 30.45 -34.42
C VAL A 621 -21.25 29.44 -35.25
N GLN A 622 -21.87 28.27 -35.43
CA GLN A 622 -21.42 27.15 -36.27
C GLN A 622 -21.41 27.54 -37.76
N THR A 623 -20.44 27.01 -38.51
CA THR A 623 -20.70 26.32 -39.80
C THR A 623 -19.42 25.82 -40.45
N GLY A 624 -19.45 24.54 -40.85
CA GLY A 624 -18.64 23.99 -41.93
C GLY A 624 -17.83 22.74 -41.63
N PRO A 625 -17.78 21.74 -42.50
CA PRO A 625 -17.51 20.35 -42.18
C PRO A 625 -16.01 20.03 -42.07
N VAL A 626 -15.73 19.16 -41.11
CA VAL A 626 -14.40 18.60 -40.80
C VAL A 626 -14.11 17.43 -41.75
N PRO A 627 -12.94 17.32 -42.37
CA PRO A 627 -12.50 16.08 -42.99
C PRO A 627 -11.92 15.15 -41.93
N SER A 628 -12.42 13.91 -41.93
CA SER A 628 -12.00 12.80 -41.06
C SER A 628 -10.65 12.24 -41.50
N THR A 629 -9.64 12.34 -40.63
CA THR A 629 -8.48 11.43 -40.65
C THR A 629 -8.30 10.84 -39.29
N PRO A 630 -8.14 9.49 -39.16
CA PRO A 630 -7.96 8.84 -37.87
C PRO A 630 -6.57 9.06 -37.30
N PRO A 631 -6.40 9.06 -35.95
CA PRO A 631 -5.10 9.21 -35.34
C PRO A 631 -4.26 7.93 -35.49
N PRO A 632 -2.91 8.04 -35.51
CA PRO A 632 -2.03 6.89 -35.66
C PRO A 632 -2.04 6.04 -34.39
N GLN A 633 -2.13 4.72 -34.59
CA GLN A 633 -1.96 3.71 -33.56
C GLN A 633 -0.53 3.66 -33.07
N TYR A 634 -0.33 3.84 -31.78
CA TYR A 634 0.95 3.52 -31.11
C TYR A 634 1.00 2.02 -30.84
N ASN A 635 1.94 1.34 -31.49
CA ASN A 635 2.31 -0.03 -31.21
C ASN A 635 3.01 -0.11 -29.85
N ALA A 636 2.49 -0.99 -28.99
CA ALA A 636 3.06 -1.32 -27.70
C ALA A 636 4.51 -1.82 -27.83
N LEU A 637 5.44 -1.14 -27.17
CA LEU A 637 6.79 -1.62 -26.94
C LEU A 637 6.77 -2.72 -25.87
N ARG A 638 7.04 -3.94 -26.32
CA ARG A 638 7.24 -5.12 -25.49
C ARG A 638 8.62 -5.02 -24.83
N ILE A 639 8.69 -4.78 -23.53
CA ILE A 639 9.93 -4.89 -22.78
C ILE A 639 10.09 -6.37 -22.38
N GLN A 640 11.08 -7.00 -22.96
CA GLN A 640 11.54 -8.33 -22.58
C GLN A 640 12.62 -8.16 -21.51
N SER A 641 12.31 -8.53 -20.28
CA SER A 641 13.29 -8.65 -19.20
C SER A 641 14.01 -9.98 -19.34
N VAL A 642 15.28 -9.93 -19.69
CA VAL A 642 16.20 -11.06 -19.59
C VAL A 642 16.87 -10.97 -18.23
N PHE A 643 16.51 -11.88 -17.31
CA PHE A 643 17.33 -12.23 -16.17
C PHE A 643 17.88 -13.63 -16.41
N ASP A 644 19.14 -13.70 -16.82
CA ASP A 644 19.96 -14.89 -16.72
C ASP A 644 20.68 -14.85 -15.37
N GLU A 645 20.26 -15.71 -14.48
CA GLU A 645 20.95 -15.99 -13.22
C GLU A 645 21.74 -17.28 -13.40
N GLN A 646 23.05 -17.15 -13.63
CA GLN A 646 23.97 -18.28 -13.52
C GLN A 646 24.28 -18.51 -12.06
N VAL A 647 23.73 -19.58 -11.50
CA VAL A 647 24.17 -20.16 -10.24
C VAL A 647 25.36 -21.07 -10.57
N SER A 648 26.55 -20.71 -10.09
CA SER A 648 27.71 -21.60 -10.06
C SER A 648 27.75 -22.34 -8.74
N ASP A 649 27.51 -23.63 -8.78
CA ASP A 649 27.83 -24.58 -7.72
C ASP A 649 29.34 -24.60 -7.47
N THR A 650 29.75 -24.31 -6.26
CA THR A 650 31.06 -24.71 -5.74
C THR A 650 30.87 -25.55 -4.51
N GLU A 651 31.03 -26.84 -4.68
CA GLU A 651 31.30 -27.79 -3.62
C GLU A 651 32.59 -27.39 -2.89
N VAL A 652 32.54 -27.38 -1.55
CA VAL A 652 33.75 -27.50 -0.70
C VAL A 652 33.48 -28.54 0.38
N ASN A 653 34.41 -29.51 0.43
CA ASN A 653 34.60 -30.59 1.42
C ASN A 653 34.40 -30.18 2.88
#